data_ee29431ca7e253b1bbab824285c022ac
#
_entry.id   ee29431ca7e253b1bbab824285c022ac
#
_cell.length_a   1.000
_cell.length_b   1.000
_cell.length_c   1.000
_cell.angle_alpha   90.00
_cell.angle_beta   90.00
_cell.angle_gamma   90.00
#
_symmetry.space_group_name_H-M   'P 1'
#
loop_
_entity.id
_entity.type
_entity.pdbx_description
1 polymer ?
#
loop_
_entity_poly.entity_id
_entity_poly.type
_entity_poly.pdbx_seq_one_letter_code
_entity_poly.pdbx_strand_id
1 'polypeptide(L)'
;MPSTMEKSRQHKREYVTRIEPMREFIPIFDTWQGNSIRPPNSARQCNMVASTARLKTSPGLLPQEAERRLARQDGDAAGLLARYREAGYLQADVNPLDGGTRDGGRPTPAGFRHALHEGIDLAGADLQALEAGLCEGYCGGLALNAAHVRNHAQVDWLYERMEARVAAPRADSARRLALYEMLFAAERFEQAIATAYPGAKRFSLEGSESYIVFLRCAIDAAAAEGAGQLAMGMPHRGRLNVLANVMGLSADEIRSLFGDTPAPHLAAWDIKEHLGLVRRLRTPSGWLEVLLAHNPSHLESVTPVVAGMARAMQEQATVGHRGHVLPLIVHGDASFSGQGIVTETLNIARTRGYGIGGTVHVLLNNQIGSTVSNLLDARSTLNSADVARAYDVPVLHVNGDRPELVAQAAEMAVQFRQRFHADILVDIVGYRRHGHNGHDDPRVTQPAMQRVVRAMPSVVASYRREMVDHGQPAPAQIAACEERVSNAQSLPACHIDVATPLAAPGADTAVARVPVAAGRGVPFARLKELTHRLSTPPANFHLHPDIVELVERWRHAASAHGHAVDWCLAETLAYASLLGAGSDVRLSGLDIGRGSFFHRQCVWHDQDAMVDGEAVHVPLRSLGERQGVFSVFDTPLSEEAVLGFEYGYSVIASGTLVVWEAQFGDFVNNAQVIIDQFIASGETKWGYRSGLTMLLPHGYEGGGPEHSSAYVGRFLSLCAQQNMIVCMPSTSAQLFHLLRRQAMAPSRKPLVVFTPKGQMLGAKASFSPWSDFESGGFRLLTGDIEPAREAAIERVVLASGKLCHALADELAARPDPRVALLRLEQLYPLPAAELHDRLARLPKLAQVVWTQEEARNHGAWTALRESLEDAVPVGCRVSCAARPDSAPSAGCRRAAHAEEQQALLAAALRGLA
;
A
#
# COMPACT_ATOMS: atom_id res chain seq x y z
N MET A 1 -5.80 -70.05 -0.51
CA MET A 1 -4.60 -69.17 -0.40
C MET A 1 -4.97 -68.01 0.52
N PRO A 2 -4.49 -68.01 1.73
CA PRO A 2 -4.55 -66.85 2.60
C PRO A 2 -3.12 -66.52 3.09
N SER A 3 -2.48 -65.49 2.54
CA SER A 3 -1.19 -65.05 3.07
C SER A 3 -0.78 -63.58 2.77
N THR A 4 -1.72 -62.72 2.41
CA THR A 4 -1.42 -61.32 2.14
C THR A 4 -2.12 -60.33 3.09
N MET A 5 -2.90 -60.77 4.02
CA MET A 5 -3.61 -59.86 4.97
C MET A 5 -2.95 -59.74 6.36
N GLU A 6 -1.98 -60.59 6.69
CA GLU A 6 -1.32 -60.53 8.00
C GLU A 6 -0.08 -59.62 8.04
N LYS A 7 0.60 -59.38 6.93
CA LYS A 7 1.75 -58.47 6.88
C LYS A 7 1.37 -56.97 6.92
N SER A 8 0.13 -56.64 6.59
CA SER A 8 -0.40 -55.26 6.67
C SER A 8 -0.79 -54.84 8.08
N ARG A 9 -1.06 -55.77 8.99
CA ARG A 9 -1.42 -55.48 10.38
C ARG A 9 -0.22 -55.36 11.32
N GLN A 10 0.92 -55.95 10.98
CA GLN A 10 2.14 -55.80 11.78
C GLN A 10 2.86 -54.46 11.52
N HIS A 11 2.83 -53.94 10.31
CA HIS A 11 3.39 -52.60 10.03
C HIS A 11 2.55 -51.43 10.56
N LYS A 12 1.28 -51.62 10.87
CA LYS A 12 0.43 -50.62 11.53
C LYS A 12 0.57 -50.61 13.05
N ARG A 13 1.14 -51.62 13.66
CA ARG A 13 1.38 -51.64 15.11
C ARG A 13 2.71 -51.07 15.55
N GLU A 14 3.70 -51.03 14.67
CA GLU A 14 5.02 -50.39 14.98
C GLU A 14 5.04 -48.89 14.79
N TYR A 15 4.05 -48.29 14.11
CA TYR A 15 3.93 -46.85 13.97
C TYR A 15 3.09 -46.13 15.04
N VAL A 16 2.42 -46.90 15.91
CA VAL A 16 1.53 -46.39 16.97
C VAL A 16 2.19 -46.37 18.36
N THR A 17 3.38 -46.95 18.51
CA THR A 17 4.06 -47.05 19.80
C THR A 17 5.27 -46.12 19.97
N ARG A 18 5.37 -45.05 19.15
CA ARG A 18 6.39 -43.98 19.31
C ARG A 18 5.82 -42.57 19.23
N ILE A 19 4.65 -42.36 19.80
CA ILE A 19 4.17 -41.06 20.20
C ILE A 19 3.92 -41.15 21.70
N GLU A 20 4.97 -40.94 22.47
CA GLU A 20 4.81 -40.56 23.86
C GLU A 20 4.11 -39.19 23.90
N PRO A 21 3.15 -38.99 24.79
CA PRO A 21 2.35 -37.77 24.81
C PRO A 21 3.23 -36.61 25.32
N MET A 22 3.48 -35.62 24.50
CA MET A 22 3.80 -34.27 24.97
C MET A 22 2.56 -33.74 25.72
N ARG A 23 2.38 -34.20 26.94
CA ARG A 23 1.56 -33.59 27.97
C ARG A 23 2.46 -32.91 28.98
N GLU A 24 3.08 -31.85 28.58
CA GLU A 24 3.72 -30.88 29.51
C GLU A 24 3.99 -29.55 28.80
N PHE A 25 2.96 -28.93 28.27
CA PHE A 25 2.93 -27.51 27.96
C PHE A 25 1.49 -27.00 28.03
N ILE A 26 1.01 -26.82 29.22
CA ILE A 26 0.03 -25.88 29.73
C ILE A 26 -0.27 -26.37 31.17
N PRO A 27 0.27 -25.69 32.20
CA PRO A 27 -0.47 -24.63 32.83
C PRO A 27 0.44 -23.48 33.36
N ILE A 28 0.43 -22.36 32.73
CA ILE A 28 0.87 -21.11 33.36
C ILE A 28 -0.26 -20.09 33.15
N PHE A 29 -1.41 -20.33 33.74
CA PHE A 29 -2.44 -19.30 33.89
C PHE A 29 -3.41 -19.64 35.03
N ASP A 30 -2.89 -19.94 36.24
CA ASP A 30 -3.73 -19.91 37.44
C ASP A 30 -2.88 -19.90 38.72
N THR A 31 -2.05 -18.90 38.87
CA THR A 31 -1.53 -18.52 40.24
C THR A 31 -0.86 -17.14 40.17
N TRP A 32 -1.64 -16.11 39.98
CA TRP A 32 -1.22 -14.76 40.33
C TRP A 32 -1.98 -14.26 41.53
N GLN A 33 -1.72 -14.91 42.66
CA GLN A 33 -1.94 -14.33 44.00
C GLN A 33 -0.68 -14.57 44.79
N GLY A 34 0.08 -13.50 45.00
CA GLY A 34 0.99 -13.25 46.10
C GLY A 34 2.11 -14.27 46.35
N ASN A 35 3.27 -14.06 45.74
CA ASN A 35 4.54 -14.35 46.38
C ASN A 35 5.67 -13.57 45.73
N SER A 36 6.37 -12.80 46.55
CA SER A 36 7.59 -12.05 46.24
C SER A 36 8.69 -12.98 45.71
N ILE A 37 9.03 -12.91 44.45
CA ILE A 37 10.23 -13.58 43.93
C ILE A 37 11.37 -12.58 43.96
N ARG A 38 12.35 -12.85 44.84
CA ARG A 38 13.66 -12.20 44.83
C ARG A 38 14.40 -12.60 43.53
N PRO A 39 15.04 -11.67 42.82
CA PRO A 39 15.84 -12.02 41.65
C PRO A 39 17.12 -12.76 42.08
N PRO A 40 17.62 -13.72 41.30
CA PRO A 40 18.89 -14.36 41.55
C PRO A 40 20.04 -13.37 41.28
N ASN A 41 20.94 -13.26 42.25
CA ASN A 41 22.22 -12.60 42.11
C ASN A 41 23.07 -13.30 41.06
N SER A 42 23.21 -12.68 39.88
CA SER A 42 24.37 -12.88 39.03
C SER A 42 24.69 -11.52 38.38
N ALA A 43 25.56 -10.78 39.01
CA ALA A 43 26.22 -9.65 38.39
C ALA A 43 27.09 -10.12 37.24
N ARG A 44 26.56 -10.02 36.01
CA ARG A 44 27.40 -9.86 34.84
C ARG A 44 27.63 -8.37 34.62
N GLN A 45 28.83 -7.90 34.98
CA GLN A 45 29.34 -6.62 34.61
C GLN A 45 29.26 -6.43 33.10
N CYS A 46 28.25 -5.72 32.62
CA CYS A 46 28.34 -4.99 31.36
C CYS A 46 29.27 -3.80 31.66
N ASN A 47 30.49 -3.84 31.15
CA ASN A 47 31.34 -2.67 31.04
C ASN A 47 30.65 -1.67 30.10
N MET A 48 29.77 -0.84 30.67
CA MET A 48 29.44 0.44 30.05
C MET A 48 30.69 1.29 30.13
N VAL A 49 31.30 1.54 28.98
CA VAL A 49 32.27 2.61 28.82
C VAL A 49 31.54 3.88 29.26
N ALA A 50 31.92 4.38 30.45
CA ALA A 50 31.47 5.66 30.94
C ALA A 50 32.05 6.73 30.03
N SER A 51 31.32 7.05 28.95
CA SER A 51 31.46 8.32 28.30
C SER A 51 31.06 9.37 29.30
N THR A 52 31.98 10.24 29.66
CA THR A 52 31.73 11.46 30.41
C THR A 52 30.87 12.39 29.58
N ALA A 53 29.58 12.03 29.41
CA ALA A 53 28.59 12.90 28.87
C ALA A 53 28.33 14.02 29.87
N ARG A 54 28.90 15.20 29.61
CA ARG A 54 28.54 16.44 30.32
C ARG A 54 27.02 16.59 30.23
N LEU A 55 26.39 16.93 31.35
CA LEU A 55 24.99 17.30 31.44
C LEU A 55 24.71 18.38 30.38
N LYS A 56 24.14 18.03 29.23
CA LYS A 56 23.60 18.95 28.27
C LYS A 56 22.08 18.95 28.44
N THR A 57 21.59 19.75 29.35
CA THR A 57 20.18 20.16 29.37
C THR A 57 19.99 21.19 28.26
N SER A 58 18.89 21.10 27.52
CA SER A 58 18.53 22.14 26.57
C SER A 58 18.25 23.46 27.31
N PRO A 59 18.62 24.62 26.78
CA PRO A 59 18.37 25.91 27.45
C PRO A 59 16.86 26.04 27.68
N GLY A 60 16.48 26.17 28.95
CA GLY A 60 15.12 26.48 29.36
C GLY A 60 14.47 25.57 30.39
N LEU A 61 15.00 24.37 30.66
CA LEU A 61 14.49 23.50 31.71
C LEU A 61 14.77 24.04 33.11
N LEU A 62 15.87 24.76 33.27
CA LEU A 62 16.28 25.36 34.53
C LEU A 62 16.88 26.77 34.31
N PRO A 63 16.85 27.64 35.35
CA PRO A 63 17.64 28.85 35.35
C PRO A 63 19.16 28.53 35.19
N GLN A 64 19.89 29.35 34.42
CA GLN A 64 21.31 29.09 34.10
C GLN A 64 22.22 28.89 35.34
N GLU A 65 21.88 29.47 36.45
CA GLU A 65 22.61 29.26 37.70
C GLU A 65 22.38 27.89 38.34
N ALA A 66 21.16 27.33 38.17
CA ALA A 66 20.85 25.98 38.66
C ALA A 66 21.52 24.93 37.73
N GLU A 67 21.59 25.14 36.41
CA GLU A 67 22.36 24.28 35.52
C GLU A 67 23.85 24.21 35.88
N ARG A 68 24.47 25.33 36.28
CA ARG A 68 25.88 25.39 36.70
C ARG A 68 26.13 24.69 38.04
N ARG A 69 25.13 24.62 38.93
CA ARG A 69 25.22 23.90 40.22
C ARG A 69 25.03 22.38 40.01
N LEU A 70 24.08 21.99 39.22
CA LEU A 70 23.82 20.58 38.87
C LEU A 70 24.98 19.94 38.12
N ALA A 71 25.68 20.70 37.27
CA ALA A 71 26.88 20.23 36.56
C ALA A 71 28.04 19.83 37.50
N ARG A 72 27.92 20.10 38.81
CA ARG A 72 28.87 19.66 39.81
C ARG A 72 28.40 18.43 40.59
N GLN A 73 27.13 17.98 40.41
CA GLN A 73 26.54 16.79 41.05
C GLN A 73 26.28 15.72 39.96
N ASP A 74 27.27 15.40 39.16
CA ASP A 74 27.19 14.74 37.85
C ASP A 74 26.45 13.39 37.80
N GLY A 75 26.28 12.63 38.89
CA GLY A 75 25.69 11.28 38.86
C GLY A 75 24.16 11.28 38.87
N ASP A 76 23.53 11.97 39.78
CA ASP A 76 22.10 11.87 40.07
C ASP A 76 21.24 12.66 39.07
N ALA A 77 21.68 13.85 38.67
CA ALA A 77 20.97 14.67 37.68
C ALA A 77 21.01 14.06 36.27
N ALA A 78 22.15 13.49 35.87
CA ALA A 78 22.27 12.80 34.58
C ALA A 78 21.45 11.52 34.55
N GLY A 79 21.45 10.76 35.64
CA GLY A 79 20.64 9.56 35.82
C GLY A 79 19.13 9.85 35.75
N LEU A 80 18.70 10.93 36.42
CA LEU A 80 17.33 11.39 36.41
C LEU A 80 16.86 11.77 34.97
N LEU A 81 17.65 12.63 34.31
CA LEU A 81 17.37 13.04 32.90
C LEU A 81 17.27 11.83 32.00
N ALA A 82 18.20 10.88 32.07
CA ALA A 82 18.17 9.68 31.21
C ALA A 82 16.90 8.86 31.45
N ARG A 83 16.48 8.66 32.69
CA ARG A 83 15.27 7.89 33.00
C ARG A 83 13.98 8.56 32.51
N TYR A 84 13.86 9.89 32.63
CA TYR A 84 12.71 10.61 32.13
C TYR A 84 12.67 10.59 30.61
N ARG A 85 13.79 10.72 29.94
CA ARG A 85 13.90 10.58 28.46
C ARG A 85 13.53 9.20 27.97
N GLU A 86 13.93 8.15 28.67
CA GLU A 86 13.66 6.76 28.29
C GLU A 86 12.23 6.31 28.63
N ALA A 87 11.72 6.65 29.82
CA ALA A 87 10.52 6.03 30.35
C ALA A 87 9.44 7.01 30.84
N GLY A 88 9.67 8.32 30.75
CA GLY A 88 8.71 9.34 31.23
C GLY A 88 7.33 9.21 30.55
N TYR A 89 7.29 8.83 29.27
CA TYR A 89 6.05 8.64 28.53
C TYR A 89 5.10 7.59 29.15
N LEU A 90 5.64 6.62 29.90
CA LEU A 90 4.84 5.58 30.57
C LEU A 90 4.02 6.15 31.77
N GLN A 91 4.40 7.33 32.26
CA GLN A 91 3.69 8.03 33.37
C GLN A 91 2.95 9.28 32.89
N ALA A 92 2.94 9.53 31.57
CA ALA A 92 2.41 10.75 31.01
C ALA A 92 0.88 10.85 31.16
N ASP A 93 0.39 12.07 31.38
CA ASP A 93 -1.04 12.41 31.48
C ASP A 93 -1.66 12.58 30.06
N VAL A 94 -1.52 11.54 29.24
CA VAL A 94 -2.00 11.58 27.85
C VAL A 94 -3.40 11.02 27.67
N ASN A 95 -3.99 10.37 28.68
CA ASN A 95 -5.33 9.78 28.57
C ASN A 95 -6.39 10.70 29.19
N PRO A 96 -7.27 11.34 28.39
CA PRO A 96 -8.31 12.23 28.90
C PRO A 96 -9.34 11.51 29.81
N LEU A 97 -9.49 10.20 29.70
CA LEU A 97 -10.48 9.44 30.49
C LEU A 97 -9.99 9.12 31.93
N ASP A 98 -8.74 9.31 32.24
CA ASP A 98 -8.18 9.00 33.56
C ASP A 98 -8.55 10.07 34.63
N GLY A 99 -9.16 11.21 34.21
CA GLY A 99 -9.76 12.22 35.11
C GLY A 99 -8.86 12.81 36.18
N GLY A 100 -7.55 12.71 36.03
CA GLY A 100 -6.59 13.09 37.05
C GLY A 100 -6.55 12.12 38.25
N THR A 101 -7.41 11.12 38.30
CA THR A 101 -7.39 10.02 39.26
C THR A 101 -6.80 8.79 38.58
N ARG A 102 -5.54 8.51 38.88
CA ARG A 102 -4.74 7.42 38.30
C ARG A 102 -5.20 5.99 38.69
N ASP A 103 -6.40 5.83 39.19
CA ASP A 103 -6.99 4.55 39.62
C ASP A 103 -8.05 3.99 38.66
N GLY A 104 -8.21 4.55 37.46
CA GLY A 104 -9.20 4.13 36.45
C GLY A 104 -8.82 2.88 35.64
N GLY A 105 -8.41 1.78 36.31
CA GLY A 105 -8.45 0.42 35.75
C GLY A 105 -7.44 0.08 34.64
N ARG A 106 -6.53 0.99 34.24
CA ARG A 106 -5.32 0.56 33.54
C ARG A 106 -4.30 0.12 34.60
N PRO A 107 -3.66 -1.05 34.45
CA PRO A 107 -2.50 -1.35 35.23
C PRO A 107 -1.36 -0.45 34.75
N THR A 108 -1.34 0.83 35.17
CA THR A 108 -0.06 1.51 35.33
C THR A 108 0.67 0.65 36.33
N PRO A 109 1.81 0.03 36.01
CA PRO A 109 2.53 -0.74 36.98
C PRO A 109 2.78 0.19 38.17
N ALA A 110 2.14 -0.08 39.30
CA ALA A 110 2.29 0.74 40.51
C ALA A 110 3.75 0.85 41.01
N GLY A 111 4.63 -0.03 40.46
CA GLY A 111 6.06 0.00 40.64
C GLY A 111 6.83 0.97 39.73
N PHE A 112 6.21 1.50 38.64
CA PHE A 112 6.96 2.31 37.66
C PHE A 112 7.29 3.72 38.15
N ARG A 113 6.46 4.33 38.99
CA ARG A 113 6.77 5.63 39.64
C ARG A 113 8.00 5.57 40.55
N HIS A 114 8.16 4.48 41.27
CA HIS A 114 9.36 4.27 42.04
C HIS A 114 10.61 4.08 41.17
N ALA A 115 10.47 3.53 39.96
CA ALA A 115 11.61 3.26 39.10
C ALA A 115 12.29 4.51 38.51
N LEU A 116 11.55 5.60 38.27
CA LEU A 116 12.15 6.86 37.78
C LEU A 116 13.04 7.53 38.84
N HIS A 117 12.77 7.33 40.10
CA HIS A 117 13.49 7.92 41.25
C HIS A 117 14.33 6.89 42.02
N GLU A 118 14.31 5.60 41.63
CA GLU A 118 14.96 4.54 42.40
C GLU A 118 16.47 4.78 42.51
N GLY A 119 16.97 4.93 43.79
CA GLY A 119 18.38 5.16 44.08
C GLY A 119 18.89 6.58 43.81
N ILE A 120 18.01 7.55 43.54
CA ILE A 120 18.37 8.97 43.39
C ILE A 120 17.88 9.75 44.61
N ASP A 121 18.81 10.43 45.28
CA ASP A 121 18.47 11.31 46.42
C ASP A 121 18.06 12.70 45.89
N LEU A 122 16.76 13.00 45.96
CA LEU A 122 16.20 14.29 45.55
C LEU A 122 16.31 15.38 46.65
N ALA A 123 17.17 15.21 47.63
CA ALA A 123 17.35 16.15 48.74
C ALA A 123 18.09 17.44 48.36
N GLY A 124 17.69 18.13 47.30
CA GLY A 124 18.26 19.41 46.88
C GLY A 124 17.29 20.23 46.07
N ALA A 125 17.17 21.53 46.33
CA ALA A 125 16.25 22.42 45.62
C ALA A 125 16.45 22.42 44.08
N ASP A 126 17.69 22.27 43.64
CA ASP A 126 18.03 22.25 42.20
C ASP A 126 17.63 20.93 41.54
N LEU A 127 17.75 19.77 42.22
CA LEU A 127 17.27 18.46 41.71
C LEU A 127 15.76 18.38 41.74
N GLN A 128 15.08 18.95 42.72
CA GLN A 128 13.61 19.04 42.72
C GLN A 128 13.08 19.94 41.62
N ALA A 129 13.76 21.03 41.31
CA ALA A 129 13.40 21.90 40.20
C ALA A 129 13.63 21.21 38.84
N LEU A 130 14.72 20.46 38.70
CA LEU A 130 14.97 19.63 37.50
C LEU A 130 13.90 18.55 37.33
N GLU A 131 13.58 17.83 38.42
CA GLU A 131 12.53 16.79 38.40
C GLU A 131 11.17 17.36 37.99
N ALA A 132 10.78 18.51 38.53
CA ALA A 132 9.55 19.18 38.17
C ALA A 132 9.51 19.55 36.66
N GLY A 133 10.62 20.10 36.14
CA GLY A 133 10.75 20.39 34.70
C GLY A 133 10.73 19.16 33.84
N LEU A 134 11.39 18.08 34.26
CA LEU A 134 11.36 16.80 33.54
C LEU A 134 9.96 16.16 33.55
N CYS A 135 9.27 16.23 34.68
CA CYS A 135 7.90 15.74 34.81
C CYS A 135 6.96 16.50 33.87
N GLU A 136 7.05 17.84 33.82
CA GLU A 136 6.29 18.65 32.88
C GLU A 136 6.64 18.32 31.40
N GLY A 137 7.94 18.12 31.15
CA GLY A 137 8.45 17.83 29.78
C GLY A 137 8.08 16.44 29.26
N TYR A 138 8.13 15.41 30.11
CA TYR A 138 8.03 14.01 29.67
C TYR A 138 6.82 13.23 30.21
N CYS A 139 6.21 13.71 31.33
CA CYS A 139 5.06 13.07 31.95
C CYS A 139 3.77 13.90 31.84
N GLY A 140 3.81 15.04 31.15
CA GLY A 140 2.63 15.90 30.93
C GLY A 140 1.69 15.39 29.86
N GLY A 141 0.81 16.26 29.34
CA GLY A 141 -0.15 15.94 28.29
C GLY A 141 0.45 15.74 26.89
N LEU A 142 1.75 15.94 26.71
CA LEU A 142 2.54 15.57 25.54
C LEU A 142 3.79 14.87 25.99
N ALA A 143 4.03 13.66 25.52
CA ALA A 143 5.13 12.81 25.90
C ALA A 143 5.83 12.18 24.68
N LEU A 144 7.12 11.88 24.83
CA LEU A 144 7.97 11.35 23.76
C LEU A 144 8.43 9.92 24.10
N ASN A 145 8.22 9.00 23.18
CA ASN A 145 8.78 7.65 23.19
C ASN A 145 9.76 7.50 22.00
N ALA A 146 11.06 7.71 22.26
CA ALA A 146 12.10 7.72 21.22
C ALA A 146 13.37 6.94 21.59
N ALA A 147 13.45 6.35 22.79
CA ALA A 147 14.65 5.65 23.25
C ALA A 147 15.05 4.43 22.39
N HIS A 148 14.10 3.88 21.61
CA HIS A 148 14.33 2.77 20.69
C HIS A 148 14.92 3.21 19.33
N VAL A 149 14.97 4.50 19.04
CA VAL A 149 15.45 5.04 17.76
C VAL A 149 16.98 5.05 17.75
N ARG A 150 17.57 4.39 16.75
CA ARG A 150 19.03 4.22 16.64
C ARG A 150 19.76 5.47 16.14
N ASN A 151 19.08 6.37 15.48
CA ASN A 151 19.69 7.61 14.99
C ASN A 151 19.76 8.66 16.10
N HIS A 152 20.92 8.81 16.71
CA HIS A 152 21.13 9.74 17.82
C HIS A 152 20.81 11.21 17.48
N ALA A 153 21.11 11.65 16.25
CA ALA A 153 20.80 13.03 15.85
C ALA A 153 19.28 13.32 15.82
N GLN A 154 18.46 12.31 15.50
CA GLN A 154 17.00 12.40 15.56
C GLN A 154 16.52 12.45 17.02
N VAL A 155 17.07 11.58 17.85
CA VAL A 155 16.72 11.47 19.26
C VAL A 155 17.09 12.74 20.03
N ASP A 156 18.33 13.24 19.84
CA ASP A 156 18.82 14.45 20.51
C ASP A 156 17.97 15.66 20.11
N TRP A 157 17.64 15.80 18.81
CA TRP A 157 16.77 16.88 18.35
C TRP A 157 15.38 16.83 18.98
N LEU A 158 14.79 15.63 19.12
CA LEU A 158 13.49 15.47 19.75
C LEU A 158 13.55 15.83 21.25
N TYR A 159 14.59 15.39 21.97
CA TYR A 159 14.78 15.77 23.38
C TYR A 159 14.95 17.29 23.53
N GLU A 160 15.77 17.91 22.68
CA GLU A 160 15.93 19.37 22.70
C GLU A 160 14.60 20.09 22.49
N ARG A 161 13.75 19.62 21.58
CA ARG A 161 12.43 20.21 21.33
C ARG A 161 11.47 20.00 22.49
N MET A 162 11.45 18.80 23.09
CA MET A 162 10.61 18.50 24.25
C MET A 162 10.99 19.36 25.46
N GLU A 163 12.26 19.56 25.69
CA GLU A 163 12.78 20.35 26.81
C GLU A 163 12.58 21.85 26.60
N ALA A 164 12.86 22.34 25.38
CA ALA A 164 12.64 23.76 25.04
C ALA A 164 11.17 24.19 25.17
N ARG A 165 10.23 23.25 24.93
CA ARG A 165 8.79 23.46 25.06
C ARG A 165 8.37 23.88 26.47
N VAL A 166 9.00 23.33 27.49
CA VAL A 166 8.69 23.62 28.93
C VAL A 166 8.94 25.09 29.23
N ALA A 167 10.01 25.65 28.66
CA ALA A 167 10.35 27.04 28.85
C ALA A 167 9.66 28.01 27.85
N ALA A 168 8.98 27.49 26.86
CA ALA A 168 8.32 28.32 25.86
C ALA A 168 7.15 29.10 26.48
N PRO A 169 6.94 30.35 26.08
CA PRO A 169 5.77 31.09 26.51
C PRO A 169 4.50 30.39 26.10
N ARG A 170 3.48 30.42 26.94
CA ARG A 170 2.14 29.90 26.55
C ARG A 170 1.62 30.61 25.30
N ALA A 171 0.76 29.93 24.54
CA ALA A 171 0.13 30.49 23.36
C ALA A 171 -0.51 31.86 23.66
N ASP A 172 -0.33 32.83 22.80
CA ASP A 172 -0.94 34.13 22.92
C ASP A 172 -2.45 34.10 22.64
N SER A 173 -3.14 35.19 22.92
CA SER A 173 -4.61 35.29 22.75
C SER A 173 -5.07 35.01 21.32
N ALA A 174 -4.31 35.43 20.31
CA ALA A 174 -4.66 35.25 18.91
C ALA A 174 -4.55 33.77 18.51
N ARG A 175 -3.48 33.11 18.90
CA ARG A 175 -3.27 31.66 18.68
C ARG A 175 -4.33 30.82 19.39
N ARG A 176 -4.63 31.12 20.63
CA ARG A 176 -5.67 30.45 21.42
C ARG A 176 -7.06 30.59 20.76
N LEU A 177 -7.38 31.80 20.30
CA LEU A 177 -8.66 32.05 19.63
C LEU A 177 -8.74 31.28 18.30
N ALA A 178 -7.65 31.19 17.54
CA ALA A 178 -7.62 30.42 16.30
C ALA A 178 -7.80 28.89 16.55
N LEU A 179 -7.16 28.35 17.58
CA LEU A 179 -7.34 26.94 17.97
C LEU A 179 -8.79 26.69 18.44
N TYR A 180 -9.36 27.62 19.20
CA TYR A 180 -10.73 27.53 19.66
C TYR A 180 -11.73 27.56 18.49
N GLU A 181 -11.52 28.43 17.50
CA GLU A 181 -12.36 28.50 16.31
C GLU A 181 -12.41 27.15 15.57
N MET A 182 -11.27 26.50 15.39
CA MET A 182 -11.18 25.18 14.76
C MET A 182 -11.96 24.11 15.53
N LEU A 183 -11.80 24.09 16.86
CA LEU A 183 -12.51 23.16 17.74
C LEU A 183 -14.01 23.40 17.74
N PHE A 184 -14.42 24.66 17.90
CA PHE A 184 -15.82 25.03 17.96
C PHE A 184 -16.54 24.75 16.64
N ALA A 185 -15.89 25.05 15.50
CA ALA A 185 -16.43 24.73 14.19
C ALA A 185 -16.56 23.21 13.99
N ALA A 186 -15.57 22.42 14.41
CA ALA A 186 -15.61 20.96 14.30
C ALA A 186 -16.76 20.35 15.11
N GLU A 187 -16.95 20.76 16.38
CA GLU A 187 -18.06 20.30 17.23
C GLU A 187 -19.42 20.72 16.67
N ARG A 188 -19.56 22.01 16.30
CA ARG A 188 -20.83 22.53 15.76
C ARG A 188 -21.21 21.87 14.44
N PHE A 189 -20.22 21.52 13.59
CA PHE A 189 -20.45 20.78 12.36
C PHE A 189 -21.05 19.39 12.66
N GLU A 190 -20.46 18.62 13.58
CA GLU A 190 -20.98 17.30 13.96
C GLU A 190 -22.42 17.38 14.48
N GLN A 191 -22.69 18.35 15.36
CA GLN A 191 -24.03 18.58 15.92
C GLN A 191 -25.03 18.98 14.83
N ALA A 192 -24.64 19.84 13.89
CA ALA A 192 -25.51 20.29 12.80
C ALA A 192 -25.88 19.12 11.85
N ILE A 193 -24.88 18.28 11.48
CA ILE A 193 -25.12 17.08 10.67
C ILE A 193 -25.99 16.07 11.43
N ALA A 194 -25.77 15.87 12.74
CA ALA A 194 -26.62 14.99 13.56
C ALA A 194 -28.06 15.44 13.60
N THR A 195 -28.30 16.75 13.66
CA THR A 195 -29.63 17.34 13.70
C THR A 195 -30.31 17.31 12.33
N ALA A 196 -29.60 17.66 11.27
CA ALA A 196 -30.15 17.72 9.92
C ALA A 196 -30.42 16.33 9.31
N TYR A 197 -29.61 15.32 9.67
CA TYR A 197 -29.68 13.95 9.10
C TYR A 197 -29.66 12.86 10.18
N PRO A 198 -30.66 12.80 11.05
CA PRO A 198 -30.66 11.93 12.24
C PRO A 198 -30.61 10.42 11.91
N GLY A 199 -31.11 10.04 10.73
CA GLY A 199 -31.10 8.64 10.27
C GLY A 199 -29.88 8.25 9.43
N ALA A 200 -28.98 9.20 9.12
CA ALA A 200 -27.84 8.91 8.27
C ALA A 200 -26.74 8.20 9.06
N LYS A 201 -26.17 7.13 8.46
CA LYS A 201 -24.95 6.50 8.97
C LYS A 201 -23.82 7.55 8.92
N ARG A 202 -23.13 7.76 10.02
CA ARG A 202 -22.01 8.66 10.15
C ARG A 202 -21.02 8.15 11.20
N PHE A 203 -19.77 8.54 11.07
CA PHE A 203 -18.68 8.21 12.02
C PHE A 203 -18.24 9.52 12.70
N SER A 204 -18.94 9.90 13.76
CA SER A 204 -18.73 11.17 14.45
C SER A 204 -17.30 11.33 14.99
N LEU A 205 -16.79 12.55 14.91
CA LEU A 205 -15.49 12.96 15.46
C LEU A 205 -15.56 13.39 16.92
N GLU A 206 -16.76 13.54 17.50
CA GLU A 206 -16.96 14.06 18.86
C GLU A 206 -16.18 13.24 19.92
N GLY A 207 -15.38 13.93 20.71
CA GLY A 207 -14.39 13.39 21.65
C GLY A 207 -12.98 13.27 21.07
N SER A 208 -12.77 13.77 19.85
CA SER A 208 -11.47 13.83 19.17
C SER A 208 -11.37 15.06 18.25
N GLU A 209 -12.05 16.14 18.58
CA GLU A 209 -12.15 17.36 17.76
C GLU A 209 -10.78 18.02 17.53
N SER A 210 -9.83 17.86 18.45
CA SER A 210 -8.45 18.34 18.33
C SER A 210 -7.69 17.75 17.13
N TYR A 211 -8.19 16.67 16.54
CA TYR A 211 -7.68 16.15 15.28
C TYR A 211 -7.77 17.18 14.14
N ILE A 212 -8.81 18.00 14.10
CA ILE A 212 -8.95 19.10 13.12
C ILE A 212 -7.85 20.16 13.38
N VAL A 213 -7.58 20.45 14.65
CA VAL A 213 -6.45 21.32 15.05
C VAL A 213 -5.12 20.75 14.55
N PHE A 214 -4.89 19.45 14.79
CA PHE A 214 -3.69 18.77 14.31
C PHE A 214 -3.49 18.96 12.81
N LEU A 215 -4.50 18.61 12.01
CA LEU A 215 -4.41 18.67 10.55
C LEU A 215 -4.15 20.10 10.04
N ARG A 216 -4.84 21.10 10.59
CA ARG A 216 -4.65 22.49 10.20
C ARG A 216 -3.24 22.98 10.54
N CYS A 217 -2.75 22.70 11.75
CA CYS A 217 -1.42 23.06 12.17
C CYS A 217 -0.33 22.32 11.38
N ALA A 218 -0.57 21.04 11.03
CA ALA A 218 0.34 20.28 10.19
C ALA A 218 0.43 20.83 8.75
N ILE A 219 -0.70 21.25 8.18
CA ILE A 219 -0.77 21.91 6.85
C ILE A 219 0.00 23.22 6.87
N ASP A 220 -0.22 24.07 7.88
CA ASP A 220 0.47 25.35 8.02
C ASP A 220 1.98 25.16 8.23
N ALA A 221 2.37 24.21 9.08
CA ALA A 221 3.76 23.84 9.30
C ALA A 221 4.43 23.28 8.03
N ALA A 222 3.72 22.44 7.28
CA ALA A 222 4.24 21.89 6.03
C ALA A 222 4.60 23.00 5.02
N ALA A 223 3.71 23.98 4.85
CA ALA A 223 3.96 25.12 3.98
C ALA A 223 5.11 25.99 4.51
N ALA A 224 5.21 26.19 5.83
CA ALA A 224 6.29 26.94 6.46
C ALA A 224 7.67 26.27 6.28
N GLU A 225 7.70 24.95 6.29
CA GLU A 225 8.89 24.12 6.05
C GLU A 225 9.17 23.86 4.55
N GLY A 226 8.47 24.57 3.64
CA GLY A 226 8.74 24.56 2.20
C GLY A 226 8.06 23.45 1.40
N ALA A 227 7.11 22.73 1.96
CA ALA A 227 6.30 21.82 1.16
C ALA A 227 5.36 22.60 0.23
N GLY A 228 5.27 22.18 -1.03
CA GLY A 228 4.32 22.70 -2.01
C GLY A 228 3.08 21.80 -2.14
N GLN A 229 3.22 20.53 -1.76
CA GLN A 229 2.17 19.52 -1.86
C GLN A 229 2.10 18.66 -0.59
N LEU A 230 0.88 18.18 -0.29
CA LEU A 230 0.63 17.24 0.79
C LEU A 230 -0.25 16.09 0.27
N ALA A 231 0.20 14.85 0.44
CA ALA A 231 -0.56 13.66 0.12
C ALA A 231 -1.11 13.05 1.41
N MET A 232 -2.44 13.00 1.55
CA MET A 232 -3.11 12.58 2.78
C MET A 232 -3.97 11.34 2.57
N GLY A 233 -3.83 10.36 3.47
CA GLY A 233 -4.72 9.22 3.64
C GLY A 233 -5.39 9.25 5.01
N MET A 234 -6.65 8.82 5.10
CA MET A 234 -7.35 8.71 6.38
C MET A 234 -8.50 7.71 6.32
N PRO A 235 -8.91 7.10 7.45
CA PRO A 235 -10.10 6.27 7.53
C PRO A 235 -11.39 7.12 7.48
N HIS A 236 -12.52 6.47 7.70
CA HIS A 236 -13.85 7.09 7.61
C HIS A 236 -14.18 8.08 8.76
N ARG A 237 -13.59 7.89 9.98
CA ARG A 237 -13.93 8.72 11.16
C ARG A 237 -13.51 10.17 10.98
N GLY A 238 -14.47 11.07 11.13
CA GLY A 238 -14.25 12.50 10.97
C GLY A 238 -14.06 12.97 9.53
N ARG A 239 -14.20 12.10 8.51
CA ARG A 239 -13.95 12.47 7.11
C ARG A 239 -14.80 13.64 6.64
N LEU A 240 -16.09 13.66 6.95
CA LEU A 240 -16.96 14.79 6.58
C LEU A 240 -16.52 16.10 7.24
N ASN A 241 -16.06 16.03 8.49
CA ASN A 241 -15.50 17.15 9.21
C ASN A 241 -14.21 17.66 8.56
N VAL A 242 -13.32 16.74 8.16
CA VAL A 242 -12.10 17.08 7.40
C VAL A 242 -12.43 17.71 6.05
N LEU A 243 -13.42 17.16 5.32
CA LEU A 243 -13.86 17.73 4.04
C LEU A 243 -14.36 19.16 4.21
N ALA A 244 -15.11 19.46 5.28
CA ALA A 244 -15.59 20.81 5.57
C ALA A 244 -14.51 21.72 6.17
N ASN A 245 -13.89 21.31 7.30
CA ASN A 245 -13.04 22.17 8.14
C ASN A 245 -11.55 22.14 7.79
N VAL A 246 -11.11 21.25 6.90
CA VAL A 246 -9.73 21.18 6.41
C VAL A 246 -9.64 21.38 4.91
N MET A 247 -10.51 20.70 4.14
CA MET A 247 -10.49 20.76 2.68
C MET A 247 -11.39 21.87 2.10
N GLY A 248 -12.18 22.55 2.91
CA GLY A 248 -13.00 23.70 2.52
C GLY A 248 -14.16 23.38 1.59
N LEU A 249 -14.80 22.22 1.73
CA LEU A 249 -16.07 21.97 1.06
C LEU A 249 -17.14 22.89 1.64
N SER A 250 -17.90 23.53 0.76
CA SER A 250 -19.01 24.39 1.13
C SER A 250 -20.15 23.59 1.77
N ALA A 251 -21.01 24.28 2.48
CA ALA A 251 -22.18 23.67 3.10
C ALA A 251 -23.12 23.01 2.06
N ASP A 252 -23.25 23.59 0.87
CA ASP A 252 -24.09 23.02 -0.19
C ASP A 252 -23.46 21.77 -0.79
N GLU A 253 -22.14 21.76 -0.98
CA GLU A 253 -21.41 20.55 -1.39
C GLU A 253 -21.59 19.42 -0.36
N ILE A 254 -21.43 19.72 0.94
CA ILE A 254 -21.65 18.72 2.02
C ILE A 254 -23.11 18.24 2.03
N ARG A 255 -24.09 19.14 1.89
CA ARG A 255 -25.51 18.75 1.83
C ARG A 255 -25.80 17.83 0.64
N SER A 256 -25.17 18.12 -0.51
CA SER A 256 -25.34 17.28 -1.71
C SER A 256 -24.90 15.84 -1.51
N LEU A 257 -23.94 15.58 -0.60
CA LEU A 257 -23.48 14.22 -0.27
C LEU A 257 -24.52 13.38 0.52
N PHE A 258 -25.54 14.03 1.07
CA PHE A 258 -26.64 13.34 1.76
C PHE A 258 -27.88 13.16 0.87
N GLY A 259 -27.88 13.70 -0.34
CA GLY A 259 -28.93 13.57 -1.34
C GLY A 259 -28.62 12.49 -2.37
N ASP A 260 -29.62 12.22 -3.23
CA ASP A 260 -29.48 11.21 -4.32
C ASP A 260 -28.62 11.72 -5.49
N THR A 261 -28.36 13.01 -5.57
CA THR A 261 -27.58 13.66 -6.65
C THR A 261 -26.50 14.54 -6.05
N PRO A 262 -25.31 13.97 -5.76
CA PRO A 262 -24.15 14.77 -5.35
C PRO A 262 -23.75 15.80 -6.41
N ALA A 263 -23.05 16.85 -6.00
CA ALA A 263 -22.47 17.80 -6.94
C ALA A 263 -21.57 17.03 -7.96
N PRO A 264 -21.59 17.39 -9.26
CA PRO A 264 -20.95 16.57 -10.31
C PRO A 264 -19.48 16.22 -10.06
N HIS A 265 -18.71 17.14 -9.46
CA HIS A 265 -17.29 16.92 -9.11
C HIS A 265 -17.09 16.08 -7.85
N LEU A 266 -18.15 15.78 -7.11
CA LEU A 266 -18.18 14.89 -5.94
C LEU A 266 -18.93 13.58 -6.23
N ALA A 267 -19.45 13.42 -7.45
CA ALA A 267 -20.18 12.22 -7.84
C ALA A 267 -19.23 11.02 -7.87
N ALA A 268 -19.40 10.14 -6.90
CA ALA A 268 -18.67 8.88 -6.79
C ALA A 268 -19.68 7.75 -6.57
N TRP A 269 -19.34 6.56 -7.07
CA TRP A 269 -20.13 5.35 -6.82
C TRP A 269 -19.75 4.71 -5.47
N ASP A 270 -19.47 5.56 -4.48
CA ASP A 270 -19.06 5.12 -3.15
C ASP A 270 -19.73 6.00 -2.09
N ILE A 271 -19.66 5.58 -0.84
CA ILE A 271 -20.25 6.33 0.27
C ILE A 271 -19.43 7.59 0.56
N LYS A 272 -20.13 8.62 1.08
CA LYS A 272 -19.55 9.93 1.38
C LYS A 272 -18.36 9.91 2.35
N GLU A 273 -18.31 8.91 3.23
CA GLU A 273 -17.21 8.70 4.18
C GLU A 273 -15.92 8.15 3.55
N HIS A 274 -15.95 7.84 2.25
CA HIS A 274 -14.78 7.40 1.49
C HIS A 274 -14.24 8.45 0.53
N LEU A 275 -14.96 9.57 0.39
CA LEU A 275 -14.66 10.61 -0.60
C LEU A 275 -13.29 11.23 -0.40
N GLY A 276 -12.48 11.24 -1.45
CA GLY A 276 -11.22 11.98 -1.57
C GLY A 276 -11.42 13.30 -2.31
N LEU A 277 -10.42 14.17 -2.25
CA LEU A 277 -10.49 15.50 -2.84
C LEU A 277 -9.11 16.09 -3.08
N VAL A 278 -8.95 16.91 -4.12
CA VAL A 278 -7.74 17.70 -4.33
C VAL A 278 -8.10 19.18 -4.25
N ARG A 279 -7.37 19.94 -3.43
CA ARG A 279 -7.58 21.40 -3.24
C ARG A 279 -6.24 22.11 -3.06
N ARG A 280 -6.18 23.37 -3.49
CA ARG A 280 -5.13 24.29 -3.06
C ARG A 280 -5.66 25.11 -1.90
N LEU A 281 -4.99 25.04 -0.79
CA LEU A 281 -5.37 25.71 0.46
C LEU A 281 -4.44 26.89 0.70
N ARG A 282 -5.01 28.01 1.16
CA ARG A 282 -4.23 29.16 1.60
C ARG A 282 -3.71 28.91 3.02
N THR A 283 -2.42 29.02 3.20
CA THR A 283 -1.74 28.99 4.51
C THR A 283 -1.07 30.35 4.77
N PRO A 284 -0.65 30.63 6.00
CA PRO A 284 0.11 31.86 6.30
C PRO A 284 1.41 31.99 5.45
N SER A 285 2.02 30.85 5.08
CA SER A 285 3.26 30.80 4.30
C SER A 285 3.06 30.73 2.80
N GLY A 286 1.83 30.64 2.31
CA GLY A 286 1.53 30.56 0.87
C GLY A 286 0.46 29.52 0.54
N TRP A 287 0.42 29.12 -0.72
CA TRP A 287 -0.51 28.09 -1.20
C TRP A 287 0.12 26.70 -1.09
N LEU A 288 -0.65 25.74 -0.54
CA LEU A 288 -0.31 24.34 -0.48
C LEU A 288 -1.36 23.51 -1.24
N GLU A 289 -0.93 22.65 -2.11
CA GLU A 289 -1.81 21.66 -2.75
C GLU A 289 -1.99 20.44 -1.84
N VAL A 290 -3.22 20.11 -1.50
CA VAL A 290 -3.55 18.96 -0.65
C VAL A 290 -4.37 17.96 -1.45
N LEU A 291 -3.82 16.75 -1.57
CA LEU A 291 -4.50 15.58 -2.09
C LEU A 291 -4.97 14.72 -0.92
N LEU A 292 -6.28 14.64 -0.69
CA LEU A 292 -6.90 13.67 0.18
C LEU A 292 -7.32 12.46 -0.66
N ALA A 293 -6.72 11.30 -0.42
CA ALA A 293 -7.05 10.10 -1.17
C ALA A 293 -8.43 9.55 -0.80
N HIS A 294 -9.11 8.94 -1.79
CA HIS A 294 -10.27 8.09 -1.52
C HIS A 294 -9.84 6.88 -0.69
N ASN A 295 -10.74 6.35 0.12
CA ASN A 295 -10.45 5.24 1.02
C ASN A 295 -11.63 4.26 1.07
N PRO A 296 -11.43 2.95 0.86
CA PRO A 296 -12.48 1.96 1.10
C PRO A 296 -12.67 1.71 2.61
N SER A 297 -13.69 0.96 2.99
CA SER A 297 -13.88 0.50 4.37
C SER A 297 -12.81 -0.52 4.84
N HIS A 298 -11.98 -1.02 3.93
CA HIS A 298 -10.87 -1.93 4.25
C HIS A 298 -9.76 -1.12 4.91
N LEU A 299 -9.65 -1.29 6.22
CA LEU A 299 -8.78 -0.49 7.07
C LEU A 299 -7.31 -0.62 6.66
N GLU A 300 -6.58 0.49 6.65
CA GLU A 300 -5.14 0.64 6.37
C GLU A 300 -4.71 0.37 4.92
N SER A 301 -5.57 -0.18 4.06
CA SER A 301 -5.23 -0.48 2.66
C SER A 301 -4.87 0.77 1.82
N VAL A 302 -5.33 1.95 2.23
CA VAL A 302 -4.97 3.22 1.60
C VAL A 302 -3.53 3.68 1.92
N THR A 303 -2.92 3.16 2.98
CA THR A 303 -1.59 3.58 3.47
C THR A 303 -0.50 3.44 2.40
N PRO A 304 -0.25 2.27 1.81
CA PRO A 304 0.73 2.14 0.74
C PRO A 304 0.29 2.85 -0.55
N VAL A 305 -1.01 2.97 -0.81
CA VAL A 305 -1.53 3.70 -1.99
C VAL A 305 -1.12 5.17 -1.93
N VAL A 306 -1.30 5.83 -0.78
CA VAL A 306 -0.88 7.22 -0.59
C VAL A 306 0.64 7.36 -0.65
N ALA A 307 1.39 6.39 -0.12
CA ALA A 307 2.84 6.38 -0.24
C ALA A 307 3.29 6.32 -1.71
N GLY A 308 2.63 5.49 -2.53
CA GLY A 308 2.86 5.41 -3.97
C GLY A 308 2.50 6.72 -4.70
N MET A 309 1.36 7.33 -4.36
CA MET A 309 0.96 8.64 -4.88
C MET A 309 2.02 9.70 -4.54
N ALA A 310 2.45 9.78 -3.28
CA ALA A 310 3.46 10.72 -2.82
C ALA A 310 4.79 10.54 -3.57
N ARG A 311 5.22 9.28 -3.79
CA ARG A 311 6.44 8.99 -4.56
C ARG A 311 6.35 9.50 -5.99
N ALA A 312 5.25 9.26 -6.67
CA ALA A 312 5.03 9.75 -8.04
C ALA A 312 5.00 11.28 -8.10
N MET A 313 4.34 11.94 -7.13
CA MET A 313 4.34 13.40 -6.99
C MET A 313 5.75 13.94 -6.79
N GLN A 314 6.58 13.29 -5.95
CA GLN A 314 7.97 13.68 -5.72
C GLN A 314 8.85 13.53 -6.97
N GLU A 315 8.63 12.52 -7.79
CA GLU A 315 9.38 12.30 -9.03
C GLU A 315 8.95 13.25 -10.16
N GLN A 316 7.70 13.71 -10.14
CA GLN A 316 7.20 14.72 -11.07
C GLN A 316 7.58 16.16 -10.67
N ALA A 317 7.82 16.41 -9.38
CA ALA A 317 8.30 17.70 -8.92
C ALA A 317 9.68 18.00 -9.50
N THR A 318 9.89 19.25 -9.94
CA THR A 318 11.15 19.69 -10.55
C THR A 318 12.34 19.29 -9.68
N VAL A 319 13.29 18.64 -10.29
CA VAL A 319 14.51 18.01 -9.76
C VAL A 319 14.93 18.42 -8.33
N GLY A 320 14.96 17.46 -7.42
CA GLY A 320 15.76 17.51 -6.19
C GLY A 320 15.02 17.62 -4.87
N HIS A 321 13.70 17.75 -4.80
CA HIS A 321 13.01 18.06 -3.54
C HIS A 321 12.04 17.00 -3.04
N ARG A 322 12.57 15.91 -2.42
CA ARG A 322 11.73 14.99 -1.62
C ARG A 322 10.96 15.70 -0.49
N GLY A 323 11.48 16.85 0.00
CA GLY A 323 10.80 17.72 0.96
C GLY A 323 9.60 18.48 0.38
N HIS A 324 9.46 18.59 -0.94
CA HIS A 324 8.36 19.31 -1.56
C HIS A 324 6.99 18.65 -1.38
N VAL A 325 6.93 17.33 -1.19
CA VAL A 325 5.70 16.59 -0.93
C VAL A 325 5.73 16.02 0.48
N LEU A 326 4.79 16.40 1.34
CA LEU A 326 4.61 15.85 2.67
C LEU A 326 3.57 14.72 2.64
N PRO A 327 3.93 13.44 2.89
CA PRO A 327 2.97 12.39 3.15
C PRO A 327 2.44 12.47 4.59
N LEU A 328 1.11 12.41 4.77
CA LEU A 328 0.44 12.39 6.07
C LEU A 328 -0.62 11.30 6.06
N ILE A 329 -0.53 10.34 6.97
CA ILE A 329 -1.47 9.22 7.02
C ILE A 329 -2.08 9.11 8.40
N VAL A 330 -3.40 9.09 8.44
CA VAL A 330 -4.18 8.93 9.67
C VAL A 330 -4.64 7.50 9.80
N HIS A 331 -4.50 6.94 10.98
CA HIS A 331 -4.81 5.57 11.34
C HIS A 331 -5.81 5.51 12.49
N GLY A 332 -6.61 4.44 12.56
CA GLY A 332 -7.28 4.08 13.81
C GLY A 332 -6.32 3.28 14.71
N ASP A 333 -6.44 3.43 16.02
CA ASP A 333 -5.57 2.75 17.00
C ASP A 333 -5.60 1.22 16.88
N ALA A 334 -6.79 0.64 16.76
CA ALA A 334 -6.95 -0.81 16.64
C ALA A 334 -6.49 -1.34 15.27
N SER A 335 -6.71 -0.59 14.18
CA SER A 335 -6.28 -1.01 12.85
C SER A 335 -4.77 -0.91 12.67
N PHE A 336 -4.15 0.14 13.19
CA PHE A 336 -2.70 0.30 13.12
C PHE A 336 -1.94 -0.86 13.79
N SER A 337 -2.42 -1.31 14.96
CA SER A 337 -1.81 -2.44 15.66
C SER A 337 -2.22 -3.81 15.12
N GLY A 338 -3.33 -3.92 14.40
CA GLY A 338 -3.93 -5.20 14.02
C GLY A 338 -3.80 -5.59 12.55
N GLN A 339 -3.60 -4.63 11.63
CA GLN A 339 -3.56 -4.91 10.19
C GLN A 339 -2.12 -5.15 9.70
N GLY A 340 -1.87 -6.31 9.07
CA GLY A 340 -0.54 -6.68 8.57
C GLY A 340 0.05 -5.69 7.54
N ILE A 341 -0.78 -5.08 6.71
CA ILE A 341 -0.36 -4.10 5.71
C ILE A 341 0.35 -2.87 6.31
N VAL A 342 0.10 -2.54 7.58
CA VAL A 342 0.82 -1.47 8.30
C VAL A 342 2.30 -1.84 8.45
N THR A 343 2.58 -3.05 8.92
CA THR A 343 3.94 -3.55 9.09
C THR A 343 4.66 -3.74 7.76
N GLU A 344 3.96 -4.20 6.74
CA GLU A 344 4.50 -4.26 5.38
C GLU A 344 4.87 -2.86 4.87
N THR A 345 3.99 -1.86 5.04
CA THR A 345 4.25 -0.49 4.59
C THR A 345 5.43 0.14 5.33
N LEU A 346 5.52 -0.03 6.65
CA LEU A 346 6.65 0.44 7.44
C LEU A 346 7.97 -0.25 7.04
N ASN A 347 7.90 -1.55 6.68
CA ASN A 347 9.06 -2.30 6.24
C ASN A 347 9.62 -1.79 4.89
N ILE A 348 8.76 -1.40 3.95
CA ILE A 348 9.20 -0.87 2.65
C ILE A 348 9.57 0.62 2.69
N ALA A 349 9.18 1.37 3.73
CA ALA A 349 9.27 2.83 3.81
C ALA A 349 10.69 3.41 3.60
N ARG A 350 11.74 2.64 3.92
CA ARG A 350 13.15 3.05 3.75
C ARG A 350 13.87 2.31 2.63
N THR A 351 13.19 1.42 1.92
CA THR A 351 13.80 0.68 0.82
C THR A 351 13.96 1.57 -0.41
N ARG A 352 14.91 1.22 -1.27
CA ARG A 352 15.32 2.02 -2.44
C ARG A 352 14.17 2.31 -3.41
N GLY A 353 13.28 1.34 -3.63
CA GLY A 353 12.16 1.45 -4.56
C GLY A 353 10.97 2.22 -4.00
N TYR A 354 10.82 2.28 -2.67
CA TYR A 354 9.59 2.69 -1.99
C TYR A 354 9.75 3.85 -1.01
N GLY A 355 10.99 4.24 -0.70
CA GLY A 355 11.27 5.35 0.21
C GLY A 355 10.75 6.69 -0.30
N ILE A 356 9.98 7.38 0.52
CA ILE A 356 9.36 8.69 0.23
C ILE A 356 9.89 9.83 1.11
N GLY A 357 10.98 9.58 1.84
CA GLY A 357 11.54 10.55 2.78
C GLY A 357 10.68 10.74 4.01
N GLY A 358 10.11 9.64 4.53
CA GLY A 358 9.30 9.60 5.74
C GLY A 358 7.86 10.11 5.59
N THR A 359 7.03 9.66 6.50
CA THR A 359 5.60 9.99 6.61
C THR A 359 5.31 10.53 8.01
N VAL A 360 4.43 11.51 8.12
CA VAL A 360 3.79 11.88 9.38
C VAL A 360 2.60 10.94 9.58
N HIS A 361 2.75 9.97 10.48
CA HIS A 361 1.68 9.06 10.89
C HIS A 361 0.90 9.65 12.06
N VAL A 362 -0.41 9.54 12.03
CA VAL A 362 -1.30 10.06 13.08
C VAL A 362 -2.24 8.97 13.53
N LEU A 363 -2.16 8.55 14.77
CA LEU A 363 -3.17 7.69 15.37
C LEU A 363 -4.32 8.54 15.93
N LEU A 364 -5.52 8.35 15.40
CA LEU A 364 -6.74 8.84 16.01
C LEU A 364 -7.20 7.80 17.04
N ASN A 365 -6.59 7.85 18.24
CA ASN A 365 -6.71 6.84 19.27
C ASN A 365 -7.92 7.09 20.15
N ASN A 366 -9.02 6.45 19.85
CA ASN A 366 -10.25 6.54 20.66
C ASN A 366 -10.41 5.39 21.67
N GLN A 367 -9.39 4.56 21.86
CA GLN A 367 -9.28 3.50 22.87
C GLN A 367 -10.28 2.34 22.70
N ILE A 368 -10.95 2.26 21.55
CA ILE A 368 -11.92 1.21 21.23
C ILE A 368 -11.76 0.76 19.77
N GLY A 369 -11.52 -0.53 19.54
CA GLY A 369 -11.57 -1.14 18.23
C GLY A 369 -12.96 -1.68 17.91
N SER A 370 -13.79 -0.94 17.17
CA SER A 370 -15.21 -1.26 16.98
C SER A 370 -15.95 -1.31 18.34
N THR A 371 -16.08 -2.47 18.97
CA THR A 371 -16.66 -2.70 20.30
C THR A 371 -15.68 -3.28 21.31
N VAL A 372 -14.39 -3.47 20.92
CA VAL A 372 -13.35 -4.04 21.78
C VAL A 372 -12.59 -2.92 22.51
N SER A 373 -12.74 -2.85 23.82
CA SER A 373 -12.05 -1.88 24.70
C SER A 373 -11.15 -2.54 25.74
N ASN A 374 -11.32 -3.86 25.97
CA ASN A 374 -10.47 -4.62 26.87
C ASN A 374 -9.10 -4.83 26.21
N LEU A 375 -8.02 -4.40 26.87
CA LEU A 375 -6.66 -4.54 26.36
C LEU A 375 -6.23 -5.99 26.16
N LEU A 376 -6.73 -6.92 26.97
CA LEU A 376 -6.43 -8.35 26.83
C LEU A 376 -6.98 -8.97 25.55
N ASP A 377 -8.03 -8.37 24.98
CA ASP A 377 -8.66 -8.82 23.73
C ASP A 377 -8.19 -7.97 22.52
N ALA A 378 -7.60 -6.80 22.78
CA ALA A 378 -7.30 -5.82 21.73
C ALA A 378 -5.92 -6.03 21.11
N ARG A 379 -4.88 -6.28 21.92
CA ARG A 379 -3.48 -6.38 21.47
C ARG A 379 -2.55 -6.91 22.57
N SER A 380 -1.37 -7.36 22.12
CA SER A 380 -0.32 -7.85 23.04
C SER A 380 0.60 -6.74 23.56
N THR A 381 0.51 -5.52 23.00
CA THR A 381 1.35 -4.37 23.41
C THR A 381 0.60 -3.39 24.32
N LEU A 382 1.32 -2.59 25.08
CA LEU A 382 0.72 -1.58 25.95
C LEU A 382 0.01 -0.50 25.14
N ASN A 383 0.69 0.04 24.13
CA ASN A 383 0.13 1.04 23.22
C ASN A 383 -0.03 0.48 21.80
N SER A 384 -1.04 0.92 21.07
CA SER A 384 -1.17 0.61 19.64
C SER A 384 0.00 1.16 18.83
N ALA A 385 0.61 2.24 19.27
CA ALA A 385 1.80 2.85 18.67
C ALA A 385 3.08 2.01 18.79
N ASP A 386 3.12 1.00 19.66
CA ASP A 386 4.34 0.18 19.90
C ASP A 386 4.80 -0.60 18.65
N VAL A 387 3.94 -0.82 17.66
CA VAL A 387 4.31 -1.37 16.35
C VAL A 387 5.41 -0.54 15.69
N ALA A 388 5.37 0.77 15.83
CA ALA A 388 6.34 1.70 15.22
C ALA A 388 7.78 1.50 15.76
N ARG A 389 7.93 0.96 16.99
CA ARG A 389 9.24 0.74 17.64
C ARG A 389 10.14 -0.23 16.86
N ALA A 390 9.56 -1.25 16.19
CA ALA A 390 10.31 -2.21 15.40
C ALA A 390 10.99 -1.58 14.16
N TYR A 391 10.52 -0.40 13.75
CA TYR A 391 10.96 0.32 12.55
C TYR A 391 11.72 1.63 12.85
N ASP A 392 12.23 1.82 14.09
CA ASP A 392 12.90 3.04 14.51
C ASP A 392 12.07 4.32 14.31
N VAL A 393 10.76 4.25 14.46
CA VAL A 393 9.87 5.40 14.31
C VAL A 393 9.60 6.00 15.68
N PRO A 394 10.01 7.26 15.95
CA PRO A 394 9.70 7.91 17.21
C PRO A 394 8.21 8.21 17.34
N VAL A 395 7.70 8.18 18.57
CA VAL A 395 6.29 8.38 18.87
C VAL A 395 6.10 9.56 19.83
N LEU A 396 5.22 10.48 19.45
CA LEU A 396 4.67 11.53 20.30
C LEU A 396 3.29 11.08 20.78
N HIS A 397 3.09 10.90 22.08
CA HIS A 397 1.77 10.67 22.67
C HIS A 397 1.21 12.00 23.18
N VAL A 398 0.00 12.36 22.77
CA VAL A 398 -0.62 13.63 23.14
C VAL A 398 -2.07 13.46 23.59
N ASN A 399 -2.42 14.13 24.68
CA ASN A 399 -3.79 14.20 25.18
C ASN A 399 -4.67 15.02 24.23
N GLY A 400 -5.68 14.37 23.64
CA GLY A 400 -6.61 14.99 22.70
C GLY A 400 -7.45 16.11 23.28
N ASP A 401 -7.62 16.18 24.62
CA ASP A 401 -8.32 17.27 25.30
C ASP A 401 -7.42 18.51 25.55
N ARG A 402 -6.15 18.47 25.05
CA ARG A 402 -5.17 19.57 25.18
C ARG A 402 -4.79 20.15 23.81
N PRO A 403 -5.63 20.99 23.18
CA PRO A 403 -5.46 21.42 21.80
C PRO A 403 -4.15 22.18 21.53
N GLU A 404 -3.62 22.94 22.53
CA GLU A 404 -2.33 23.61 22.38
C GLU A 404 -1.17 22.59 22.24
N LEU A 405 -1.22 21.49 23.02
CA LEU A 405 -0.23 20.42 22.92
C LEU A 405 -0.38 19.62 21.62
N VAL A 406 -1.61 19.41 21.15
CA VAL A 406 -1.87 18.77 19.85
C VAL A 406 -1.29 19.61 18.70
N ALA A 407 -1.44 20.95 18.75
CA ALA A 407 -0.83 21.86 17.79
C ALA A 407 0.70 21.78 17.80
N GLN A 408 1.31 21.79 19.00
CA GLN A 408 2.76 21.62 19.15
C GLN A 408 3.27 20.27 18.62
N ALA A 409 2.53 19.19 18.88
CA ALA A 409 2.88 17.86 18.35
C ALA A 409 2.82 17.83 16.81
N ALA A 410 1.84 18.49 16.19
CA ALA A 410 1.73 18.62 14.74
C ALA A 410 2.93 19.36 14.15
N GLU A 411 3.27 20.51 14.71
CA GLU A 411 4.41 21.31 14.28
C GLU A 411 5.74 20.54 14.42
N MET A 412 5.95 19.89 15.57
CA MET A 412 7.15 19.09 15.84
C MET A 412 7.27 17.90 14.87
N ALA A 413 6.18 17.20 14.60
CA ALA A 413 6.17 16.05 13.71
C ALA A 413 6.51 16.45 12.26
N VAL A 414 5.95 17.56 11.78
CA VAL A 414 6.26 18.06 10.43
C VAL A 414 7.71 18.52 10.34
N GLN A 415 8.20 19.27 11.33
CA GLN A 415 9.60 19.74 11.39
C GLN A 415 10.57 18.55 11.43
N PHE A 416 10.27 17.52 12.20
CA PHE A 416 11.07 16.30 12.27
C PHE A 416 11.17 15.64 10.90
N ARG A 417 10.00 15.37 10.27
CA ARG A 417 9.95 14.74 8.95
C ARG A 417 10.69 15.54 7.89
N GLN A 418 10.50 16.86 7.85
CA GLN A 418 11.15 17.73 6.86
C GLN A 418 12.67 17.80 7.07
N ARG A 419 13.12 17.78 8.33
CA ARG A 419 14.53 17.83 8.68
C ARG A 419 15.29 16.54 8.42
N PHE A 420 14.67 15.39 8.80
CA PHE A 420 15.36 14.10 8.81
C PHE A 420 14.93 13.16 7.68
N HIS A 421 13.91 13.52 6.93
CA HIS A 421 13.30 12.65 5.91
C HIS A 421 13.03 11.24 6.44
N ALA A 422 12.43 11.16 7.63
CA ALA A 422 12.13 9.93 8.37
C ALA A 422 10.68 9.95 8.87
N ASP A 423 10.16 8.76 9.13
CA ASP A 423 8.82 8.58 9.67
C ASP A 423 8.76 9.06 11.13
N ILE A 424 7.62 9.62 11.52
CA ILE A 424 7.27 9.97 12.89
C ILE A 424 5.80 9.67 13.13
N LEU A 425 5.47 9.18 14.32
CA LEU A 425 4.11 8.86 14.71
C LEU A 425 3.62 9.81 15.81
N VAL A 426 2.40 10.32 15.64
CA VAL A 426 1.69 11.09 16.68
C VAL A 426 0.45 10.34 17.10
N ASP A 427 0.40 9.89 18.35
CA ASP A 427 -0.72 9.21 18.98
C ASP A 427 -1.60 10.23 19.72
N ILE A 428 -2.69 10.68 19.07
CA ILE A 428 -3.67 11.59 19.66
C ILE A 428 -4.66 10.76 20.46
N VAL A 429 -4.48 10.72 21.77
CA VAL A 429 -5.32 9.93 22.66
C VAL A 429 -6.59 10.71 23.00
N GLY A 430 -7.71 10.22 22.52
CA GLY A 430 -9.03 10.76 22.73
C GLY A 430 -10.04 9.68 23.13
N TYR A 431 -11.31 9.91 22.84
CA TYR A 431 -12.40 8.99 23.11
C TYR A 431 -13.53 9.17 22.08
N ARG A 432 -14.55 8.31 22.14
CA ARG A 432 -15.77 8.45 21.34
C ARG A 432 -16.95 8.84 22.26
N ARG A 433 -17.64 9.93 21.91
CA ARG A 433 -18.91 10.29 22.59
C ARG A 433 -20.07 9.42 22.14
N HIS A 434 -20.02 8.94 20.91
CA HIS A 434 -21.03 8.09 20.27
C HIS A 434 -20.47 6.71 19.95
N GLY A 435 -21.29 5.83 19.39
CA GLY A 435 -20.88 4.50 18.99
C GLY A 435 -19.86 4.46 17.85
N HIS A 436 -19.58 3.27 17.36
CA HIS A 436 -18.70 3.10 16.18
C HIS A 436 -19.22 3.90 14.97
N ASN A 437 -20.53 3.87 14.77
CA ASN A 437 -21.26 4.68 13.81
C ASN A 437 -22.60 5.14 14.41
N GLY A 438 -23.42 5.86 13.63
CA GLY A 438 -24.69 6.43 14.10
C GLY A 438 -25.76 5.43 14.55
N HIS A 439 -25.58 4.14 14.28
CA HIS A 439 -26.54 3.08 14.66
C HIS A 439 -26.06 2.26 15.87
N ASP A 440 -24.86 2.52 16.37
CA ASP A 440 -24.27 1.79 17.49
C ASP A 440 -24.43 2.55 18.82
N ASP A 441 -24.81 1.84 19.88
CA ASP A 441 -24.89 2.39 21.24
C ASP A 441 -23.78 1.81 22.12
N PRO A 442 -22.73 2.57 22.40
CA PRO A 442 -21.60 2.07 23.17
C PRO A 442 -21.92 1.81 24.66
N ARG A 443 -23.10 2.21 25.15
CA ARG A 443 -23.56 1.86 26.52
C ARG A 443 -23.77 0.37 26.70
N VAL A 444 -24.08 -0.35 25.62
CA VAL A 444 -24.32 -1.79 25.65
C VAL A 444 -23.03 -2.55 25.92
N THR A 445 -21.92 -2.13 25.30
CA THR A 445 -20.64 -2.84 25.34
C THR A 445 -19.59 -2.19 26.25
N GLN A 446 -19.61 -0.86 26.43
CA GLN A 446 -18.67 -0.11 27.28
C GLN A 446 -19.41 0.78 28.30
N PRO A 447 -20.24 0.24 29.20
CA PRO A 447 -21.03 1.07 30.12
C PRO A 447 -20.20 1.88 31.10
N ALA A 448 -19.05 1.37 31.56
CA ALA A 448 -18.15 2.07 32.47
C ALA A 448 -17.50 3.27 31.79
N MET A 449 -16.87 3.06 30.61
CA MET A 449 -16.25 4.12 29.83
C MET A 449 -17.28 5.21 29.47
N GLN A 450 -18.49 4.82 29.06
CA GLN A 450 -19.54 5.76 28.68
C GLN A 450 -20.09 6.58 29.86
N ARG A 451 -20.05 6.07 31.09
CA ARG A 451 -20.35 6.88 32.28
C ARG A 451 -19.35 8.02 32.45
N VAL A 452 -18.05 7.72 32.28
CA VAL A 452 -16.97 8.73 32.35
C VAL A 452 -17.15 9.75 31.22
N VAL A 453 -17.22 9.30 29.97
CA VAL A 453 -17.34 10.16 28.78
C VAL A 453 -18.54 11.11 28.86
N ARG A 454 -19.69 10.64 29.35
CA ARG A 454 -20.91 11.48 29.50
C ARG A 454 -20.83 12.49 30.63
N ALA A 455 -20.06 12.19 31.67
CA ALA A 455 -19.83 13.11 32.79
C ALA A 455 -18.81 14.21 32.43
N MET A 456 -17.98 13.98 31.41
CA MET A 456 -16.98 14.96 30.98
C MET A 456 -17.59 16.08 30.13
N PRO A 457 -17.15 17.33 30.29
CA PRO A 457 -17.43 18.37 29.31
C PRO A 457 -16.82 18.01 27.94
N SER A 458 -17.28 18.66 26.86
CA SER A 458 -16.57 18.51 25.58
C SER A 458 -15.20 19.19 25.63
N VAL A 459 -14.32 18.80 24.68
CA VAL A 459 -13.01 19.45 24.49
C VAL A 459 -13.18 20.97 24.33
N VAL A 460 -14.18 21.38 23.54
CA VAL A 460 -14.52 22.78 23.31
C VAL A 460 -14.91 23.49 24.59
N ALA A 461 -15.81 22.87 25.37
CA ALA A 461 -16.26 23.47 26.63
C ALA A 461 -15.13 23.56 27.68
N SER A 462 -14.26 22.56 27.73
CA SER A 462 -13.09 22.51 28.61
C SER A 462 -12.09 23.61 28.26
N TYR A 463 -11.72 23.71 26.97
CA TYR A 463 -10.77 24.71 26.49
C TYR A 463 -11.32 26.13 26.62
N ARG A 464 -12.64 26.33 26.35
CA ARG A 464 -13.32 27.60 26.59
C ARG A 464 -13.19 28.05 28.06
N ARG A 465 -13.44 27.15 28.99
CA ARG A 465 -13.30 27.43 30.42
C ARG A 465 -11.88 27.83 30.77
N GLU A 466 -10.90 27.07 30.31
CA GLU A 466 -9.48 27.36 30.53
C GLU A 466 -9.11 28.76 30.01
N MET A 467 -9.56 29.15 28.83
CA MET A 467 -9.32 30.49 28.28
C MET A 467 -9.95 31.59 29.14
N VAL A 468 -11.18 31.38 29.60
CA VAL A 468 -11.89 32.36 30.47
C VAL A 468 -11.20 32.49 31.83
N ASP A 469 -10.81 31.38 32.44
CA ASP A 469 -10.14 31.35 33.74
C ASP A 469 -8.76 32.04 33.70
N HIS A 470 -8.07 31.97 32.57
CA HIS A 470 -6.81 32.67 32.33
C HIS A 470 -6.98 34.13 31.84
N GLY A 471 -8.23 34.58 31.56
CA GLY A 471 -8.54 35.93 31.10
C GLY A 471 -7.98 36.29 29.71
N GLN A 472 -7.54 35.28 28.92
CA GLN A 472 -6.95 35.46 27.60
C GLN A 472 -7.34 34.32 26.66
N PRO A 473 -8.03 34.61 25.51
CA PRO A 473 -8.55 35.91 25.06
C PRO A 473 -9.71 36.43 25.90
N ALA A 474 -10.03 37.71 25.72
CA ALA A 474 -11.14 38.33 26.47
C ALA A 474 -12.46 37.62 26.13
N PRO A 475 -13.42 37.48 27.08
CA PRO A 475 -14.71 36.79 26.85
C PRO A 475 -15.50 37.31 25.65
N ALA A 476 -15.45 38.64 25.38
CA ALA A 476 -16.08 39.24 24.20
C ALA A 476 -15.48 38.76 22.86
N GLN A 477 -14.19 38.45 22.81
CA GLN A 477 -13.53 37.92 21.61
C GLN A 477 -13.96 36.47 21.37
N ILE A 478 -14.08 35.68 22.44
CA ILE A 478 -14.59 34.30 22.38
C ILE A 478 -16.03 34.32 21.85
N ALA A 479 -16.91 35.18 22.42
CA ALA A 479 -18.29 35.28 21.99
C ALA A 479 -18.43 35.73 20.52
N ALA A 480 -17.61 36.67 20.06
CA ALA A 480 -17.60 37.10 18.66
C ALA A 480 -17.12 35.96 17.71
N CYS A 481 -16.19 35.10 18.15
CA CYS A 481 -15.80 33.93 17.42
C CYS A 481 -16.94 32.92 17.31
N GLU A 482 -17.63 32.62 18.42
CA GLU A 482 -18.78 31.73 18.46
C GLU A 482 -19.92 32.21 17.56
N GLU A 483 -20.22 33.53 17.59
CA GLU A 483 -21.21 34.14 16.73
C GLU A 483 -20.85 34.01 15.24
N ARG A 484 -19.61 34.29 14.88
CA ARG A 484 -19.12 34.19 13.48
C ARG A 484 -19.30 32.80 12.92
N VAL A 485 -18.89 31.77 13.67
CA VAL A 485 -19.02 30.36 13.27
C VAL A 485 -20.50 29.93 13.22
N SER A 486 -21.35 30.42 14.14
CA SER A 486 -22.74 30.02 14.24
C SER A 486 -23.66 30.78 13.26
N ASN A 487 -23.31 32.01 12.89
CA ASN A 487 -24.09 32.85 11.99
C ASN A 487 -23.91 32.54 10.50
N ALA A 488 -23.06 31.61 10.16
CA ALA A 488 -23.03 31.06 8.82
C ALA A 488 -24.40 30.46 8.52
N GLN A 489 -25.15 31.05 7.55
CA GLN A 489 -26.47 30.53 7.08
C GLN A 489 -26.38 29.14 6.49
N SER A 490 -25.28 28.47 6.76
CA SER A 490 -24.77 27.21 6.23
C SER A 490 -24.29 26.31 7.39
N LEU A 491 -23.88 25.08 7.08
CA LEU A 491 -23.27 24.21 8.07
C LEU A 491 -22.06 24.92 8.71
N PRO A 492 -21.95 24.91 10.05
CA PRO A 492 -20.83 25.55 10.72
C PRO A 492 -19.51 24.95 10.24
N ALA A 493 -18.60 25.79 9.79
CA ALA A 493 -17.25 25.36 9.36
C ALA A 493 -16.26 26.52 9.50
N CYS A 494 -14.98 26.18 9.63
CA CYS A 494 -13.90 27.16 9.53
C CYS A 494 -13.89 27.83 8.15
N HIS A 495 -13.64 29.13 8.10
CA HIS A 495 -13.35 29.77 6.82
C HIS A 495 -11.99 29.30 6.29
N ILE A 496 -12.00 28.75 5.07
CA ILE A 496 -10.80 28.26 4.39
C ILE A 496 -10.76 28.87 3.00
N ASP A 497 -9.70 29.58 2.72
CA ASP A 497 -9.45 30.10 1.37
C ASP A 497 -9.01 28.94 0.48
N VAL A 498 -9.83 28.59 -0.49
CA VAL A 498 -9.55 27.55 -1.47
C VAL A 498 -9.51 28.14 -2.87
N ALA A 499 -8.51 27.69 -3.67
CA ALA A 499 -8.53 27.95 -5.10
C ALA A 499 -9.46 26.97 -5.82
N THR A 500 -9.78 27.27 -7.09
CA THR A 500 -10.59 26.40 -7.95
C THR A 500 -10.23 24.92 -7.82
N PRO A 501 -11.20 24.00 -7.84
CA PRO A 501 -10.94 22.57 -7.77
C PRO A 501 -9.93 22.14 -8.82
N LEU A 502 -8.91 21.38 -8.40
CA LEU A 502 -7.99 20.72 -9.30
C LEU A 502 -8.63 19.46 -9.87
N ALA A 503 -8.21 19.06 -11.08
CA ALA A 503 -8.65 17.81 -11.66
C ALA A 503 -8.28 16.63 -10.73
N ALA A 504 -9.15 15.63 -10.66
CA ALA A 504 -8.87 14.42 -9.90
C ALA A 504 -7.60 13.74 -10.46
N PRO A 505 -6.81 13.05 -9.60
CA PRO A 505 -5.68 12.25 -10.06
C PRO A 505 -6.14 11.26 -11.13
N GLY A 506 -5.36 11.15 -12.21
CA GLY A 506 -5.71 10.28 -13.35
C GLY A 506 -6.71 10.86 -14.35
N ALA A 507 -7.28 12.04 -14.13
CA ALA A 507 -7.95 12.78 -15.19
C ALA A 507 -6.92 13.17 -16.26
N ASP A 508 -7.27 13.00 -17.54
CA ASP A 508 -6.41 13.32 -18.67
C ASP A 508 -5.96 14.79 -18.64
N THR A 509 -4.89 15.06 -17.88
CA THR A 509 -4.02 16.16 -18.27
C THR A 509 -3.28 15.66 -19.49
N ALA A 510 -3.63 16.14 -20.65
CA ALA A 510 -2.97 15.80 -21.88
C ALA A 510 -1.48 16.16 -21.76
N VAL A 511 -0.69 15.23 -21.24
CA VAL A 511 0.75 15.28 -21.40
C VAL A 511 0.97 15.18 -22.90
N ALA A 512 1.48 16.25 -23.50
CA ALA A 512 1.85 16.26 -24.91
C ALA A 512 2.89 15.15 -25.12
N ARG A 513 2.42 13.94 -25.45
CA ARG A 513 3.27 12.80 -25.80
C ARG A 513 3.63 12.93 -27.25
N VAL A 514 4.89 12.68 -27.55
CA VAL A 514 5.32 12.45 -28.93
C VAL A 514 4.38 11.41 -29.52
N PRO A 515 3.65 11.69 -30.60
CA PRO A 515 2.71 10.75 -31.18
C PRO A 515 3.48 9.56 -31.76
N VAL A 516 3.74 8.57 -30.96
CA VAL A 516 4.12 7.24 -31.46
C VAL A 516 2.81 6.59 -31.85
N ALA A 517 2.63 6.31 -33.14
CA ALA A 517 1.40 5.70 -33.63
C ALA A 517 1.13 4.40 -32.85
N ALA A 518 0.08 4.39 -32.05
CA ALA A 518 -0.31 3.21 -31.28
C ALA A 518 -0.49 2.03 -32.23
N GLY A 519 0.12 0.90 -31.91
CA GLY A 519 -0.04 -0.33 -32.70
C GLY A 519 0.88 -0.48 -33.92
N ARG A 520 1.90 0.33 -34.09
CA ARG A 520 2.93 0.09 -35.13
C ARG A 520 4.12 -0.65 -34.53
N GLY A 521 4.65 -1.62 -35.31
CA GLY A 521 5.90 -2.30 -35.02
C GLY A 521 7.09 -1.32 -34.98
N VAL A 522 8.26 -1.85 -34.72
CA VAL A 522 9.51 -1.08 -34.68
C VAL A 522 10.43 -1.60 -35.78
N PRO A 523 10.97 -0.76 -36.66
CA PRO A 523 11.82 -1.22 -37.76
C PRO A 523 12.99 -2.09 -37.26
N PHE A 524 13.31 -3.16 -38.01
CA PHE A 524 14.40 -4.09 -37.65
C PHE A 524 15.74 -3.38 -37.40
N ALA A 525 16.06 -2.40 -38.22
CA ALA A 525 17.29 -1.61 -38.05
C ALA A 525 17.37 -0.97 -36.66
N ARG A 526 16.26 -0.46 -36.15
CA ARG A 526 16.18 0.12 -34.80
C ARG A 526 16.22 -0.94 -33.70
N LEU A 527 15.52 -2.05 -33.88
CA LEU A 527 15.54 -3.19 -32.96
C LEU A 527 16.96 -3.78 -32.87
N LYS A 528 17.64 -3.92 -33.99
CA LYS A 528 19.03 -4.36 -34.06
C LYS A 528 20.00 -3.41 -33.34
N GLU A 529 19.84 -2.11 -33.54
CA GLU A 529 20.61 -1.08 -32.82
C GLU A 529 20.40 -1.19 -31.30
N LEU A 530 19.12 -1.29 -30.86
CA LEU A 530 18.79 -1.45 -29.44
C LEU A 530 19.40 -2.73 -28.88
N THR A 531 19.30 -3.87 -29.59
CA THR A 531 19.89 -5.13 -29.17
C THR A 531 21.41 -5.01 -29.02
N HIS A 532 22.08 -4.31 -29.93
CA HIS A 532 23.53 -4.08 -29.83
C HIS A 532 23.88 -3.30 -28.57
N ARG A 533 23.15 -2.21 -28.28
CA ARG A 533 23.38 -1.42 -27.06
C ARG A 533 23.13 -2.22 -25.79
N LEU A 534 22.01 -2.97 -25.74
CA LEU A 534 21.65 -3.86 -24.62
C LEU A 534 22.70 -4.96 -24.38
N SER A 535 23.41 -5.40 -25.45
CA SER A 535 24.40 -6.46 -25.42
C SER A 535 25.83 -5.97 -25.15
N THR A 536 26.00 -4.67 -24.84
CA THR A 536 27.33 -4.08 -24.68
C THR A 536 27.58 -3.76 -23.21
N PRO A 537 28.34 -4.59 -22.46
CA PRO A 537 28.70 -4.29 -21.07
C PRO A 537 29.68 -3.09 -21.01
N PRO A 538 29.78 -2.43 -19.85
CA PRO A 538 30.82 -1.43 -19.60
C PRO A 538 32.22 -2.02 -19.75
N ALA A 539 33.21 -1.15 -20.03
CA ALA A 539 34.62 -1.56 -20.03
C ALA A 539 35.02 -2.07 -18.64
N ASN A 540 35.80 -3.15 -18.59
CA ASN A 540 36.25 -3.79 -17.35
C ASN A 540 35.12 -4.33 -16.43
N PHE A 541 33.97 -4.68 -16.98
CA PHE A 541 32.87 -5.31 -16.26
C PHE A 541 32.86 -6.82 -16.55
N HIS A 542 33.00 -7.63 -15.52
CA HIS A 542 33.12 -9.08 -15.65
C HIS A 542 31.75 -9.74 -15.47
N LEU A 543 31.20 -10.24 -16.58
CA LEU A 543 29.90 -10.90 -16.62
C LEU A 543 29.99 -12.35 -16.15
N HIS A 544 28.93 -12.82 -15.44
CA HIS A 544 28.75 -14.25 -15.20
C HIS A 544 28.62 -15.02 -16.52
N PRO A 545 29.18 -16.27 -16.64
CA PRO A 545 29.10 -17.05 -17.88
C PRO A 545 27.71 -17.15 -18.49
N ASP A 546 26.63 -17.33 -17.69
CA ASP A 546 25.26 -17.41 -18.17
C ASP A 546 24.81 -16.10 -18.81
N ILE A 547 25.28 -14.95 -18.30
CA ILE A 547 24.96 -13.63 -18.89
C ILE A 547 25.76 -13.42 -20.18
N VAL A 548 26.99 -13.91 -20.26
CA VAL A 548 27.77 -13.93 -21.51
C VAL A 548 27.01 -14.71 -22.57
N GLU A 549 26.53 -15.92 -22.24
CA GLU A 549 25.72 -16.74 -23.16
C GLU A 549 24.42 -16.03 -23.59
N LEU A 550 23.73 -15.37 -22.66
CA LEU A 550 22.53 -14.57 -22.94
C LEU A 550 22.84 -13.45 -23.95
N VAL A 551 23.89 -12.68 -23.70
CA VAL A 551 24.33 -11.58 -24.58
C VAL A 551 24.68 -12.10 -25.98
N GLU A 552 25.36 -13.23 -26.06
CA GLU A 552 25.72 -13.86 -27.36
C GLU A 552 24.47 -14.35 -28.10
N ARG A 553 23.49 -14.94 -27.40
CA ARG A 553 22.19 -15.30 -28.01
C ARG A 553 21.47 -14.08 -28.56
N TRP A 554 21.46 -12.96 -27.87
CA TRP A 554 20.85 -11.72 -28.37
C TRP A 554 21.56 -11.16 -29.60
N ARG A 555 22.90 -11.15 -29.57
CA ARG A 555 23.71 -10.76 -30.74
C ARG A 555 23.46 -11.66 -31.94
N HIS A 556 23.38 -12.97 -31.70
CA HIS A 556 23.07 -13.94 -32.73
C HIS A 556 21.65 -13.70 -33.31
N ALA A 557 20.64 -13.53 -32.46
CA ALA A 557 19.28 -13.23 -32.90
C ALA A 557 19.25 -11.98 -33.79
N ALA A 558 19.99 -10.92 -33.44
CA ALA A 558 20.05 -9.67 -34.20
C ALA A 558 20.99 -9.70 -35.42
N SER A 559 21.75 -10.80 -35.65
CA SER A 559 22.68 -10.91 -36.77
C SER A 559 21.99 -11.02 -38.14
N ALA A 560 20.80 -11.67 -38.20
CA ALA A 560 20.02 -11.85 -39.42
C ALA A 560 18.51 -11.74 -39.14
N HIS A 561 17.79 -11.14 -40.08
CA HIS A 561 16.33 -10.93 -39.98
C HIS A 561 15.52 -12.23 -39.88
N GLY A 562 16.06 -13.36 -40.41
CA GLY A 562 15.40 -14.67 -40.36
C GLY A 562 15.50 -15.39 -38.99
N HIS A 563 16.22 -14.85 -38.00
CA HIS A 563 16.33 -15.48 -36.70
C HIS A 563 15.09 -15.17 -35.85
N ALA A 564 14.81 -16.05 -34.87
CA ALA A 564 13.71 -15.89 -33.93
C ALA A 564 14.16 -15.12 -32.67
N VAL A 565 13.24 -14.38 -32.09
CA VAL A 565 13.41 -13.60 -30.86
C VAL A 565 12.73 -14.33 -29.70
N ASP A 566 13.46 -14.60 -28.64
CA ASP A 566 12.95 -15.23 -27.43
C ASP A 566 12.15 -14.24 -26.54
N TRP A 567 11.54 -14.75 -25.47
CA TRP A 567 10.75 -13.96 -24.56
C TRP A 567 11.55 -12.89 -23.80
N CYS A 568 12.77 -13.21 -23.39
CA CYS A 568 13.66 -12.32 -22.66
C CYS A 568 14.02 -11.10 -23.50
N LEU A 569 14.48 -11.33 -24.74
CA LEU A 569 14.82 -10.26 -25.67
C LEU A 569 13.58 -9.47 -26.09
N ALA A 570 12.44 -10.12 -26.30
CA ALA A 570 11.18 -9.47 -26.68
C ALA A 570 10.68 -8.49 -25.63
N GLU A 571 10.64 -8.90 -24.37
CA GLU A 571 10.29 -8.06 -23.22
C GLU A 571 11.26 -6.89 -23.07
N THR A 572 12.56 -7.18 -23.11
CA THR A 572 13.61 -6.17 -23.00
C THR A 572 13.53 -5.14 -24.14
N LEU A 573 13.26 -5.57 -25.37
CA LEU A 573 13.07 -4.68 -26.53
C LEU A 573 11.80 -3.84 -26.42
N ALA A 574 10.73 -4.37 -25.82
CA ALA A 574 9.54 -3.57 -25.54
C ALA A 574 9.89 -2.37 -24.66
N TYR A 575 10.56 -2.61 -23.54
CA TYR A 575 11.03 -1.55 -22.66
C TYR A 575 12.03 -0.62 -23.36
N ALA A 576 13.04 -1.16 -24.02
CA ALA A 576 14.05 -0.37 -24.72
C ALA A 576 13.46 0.55 -25.79
N SER A 577 12.46 0.07 -26.54
CA SER A 577 11.78 0.87 -27.57
C SER A 577 10.93 2.01 -26.97
N LEU A 578 10.32 1.79 -25.83
CA LEU A 578 9.56 2.80 -25.08
C LEU A 578 10.48 3.86 -24.47
N LEU A 579 11.54 3.42 -23.80
CA LEU A 579 12.58 4.31 -23.24
C LEU A 579 13.22 5.17 -24.35
N GLY A 580 13.59 4.56 -25.48
CA GLY A 580 14.14 5.25 -26.61
C GLY A 580 13.17 6.26 -27.29
N ALA A 581 11.86 6.15 -27.01
CA ALA A 581 10.82 7.10 -27.40
C ALA A 581 10.52 8.15 -26.31
N GLY A 582 11.26 8.14 -25.18
CA GLY A 582 11.12 9.08 -24.07
C GLY A 582 10.04 8.71 -23.03
N SER A 583 9.48 7.49 -23.09
CA SER A 583 8.54 7.00 -22.07
C SER A 583 9.31 6.39 -20.90
N ASP A 584 8.87 6.70 -19.68
CA ASP A 584 9.44 6.10 -18.47
C ASP A 584 8.88 4.69 -18.24
N VAL A 585 9.70 3.83 -17.64
CA VAL A 585 9.32 2.46 -17.24
C VAL A 585 9.72 2.23 -15.79
N ARG A 586 8.76 1.85 -14.95
CA ARG A 586 8.97 1.41 -13.58
C ARG A 586 8.60 -0.06 -13.47
N LEU A 587 9.56 -0.86 -13.04
CA LEU A 587 9.45 -2.32 -12.93
C LEU A 587 9.76 -2.74 -11.50
N SER A 588 8.85 -3.45 -10.84
CA SER A 588 9.00 -3.91 -9.47
C SER A 588 8.43 -5.31 -9.27
N GLY A 589 8.92 -6.01 -8.29
CA GLY A 589 8.50 -7.36 -7.92
C GLY A 589 9.60 -8.12 -7.20
N LEU A 590 9.27 -9.28 -6.67
CA LEU A 590 10.24 -10.16 -6.04
C LEU A 590 11.15 -10.77 -7.11
N ASP A 591 12.47 -10.70 -6.93
CA ASP A 591 13.48 -11.13 -7.91
C ASP A 591 13.35 -10.49 -9.30
N ILE A 592 12.83 -9.29 -9.41
CA ILE A 592 12.44 -8.69 -10.70
C ILE A 592 13.62 -8.42 -11.61
N GLY A 593 14.78 -8.07 -11.06
CA GLY A 593 15.99 -7.78 -11.82
C GLY A 593 16.51 -8.99 -12.60
N ARG A 594 16.39 -10.19 -12.01
CA ARG A 594 16.74 -11.47 -12.61
C ARG A 594 15.56 -12.09 -13.36
N GLY A 595 14.35 -11.94 -12.82
CA GLY A 595 13.15 -12.71 -13.15
C GLY A 595 13.12 -14.04 -12.42
N SER A 596 11.99 -14.44 -11.85
CA SER A 596 11.82 -15.68 -11.07
C SER A 596 12.24 -16.94 -11.83
N PHE A 597 12.13 -16.94 -13.15
CA PHE A 597 12.48 -18.05 -14.04
C PHE A 597 13.76 -17.79 -14.84
N PHE A 598 14.67 -16.95 -14.35
CA PHE A 598 15.90 -16.52 -15.04
C PHE A 598 15.64 -15.88 -16.41
N HIS A 599 14.46 -15.37 -16.63
CA HIS A 599 13.94 -14.97 -17.95
C HIS A 599 14.13 -13.51 -18.28
N ARG A 600 14.60 -12.66 -17.32
CA ARG A 600 14.70 -11.20 -17.56
C ARG A 600 16.14 -10.72 -17.60
N GLN A 601 16.92 -10.98 -16.57
CA GLN A 601 18.34 -10.61 -16.47
C GLN A 601 18.62 -9.15 -16.87
N CYS A 602 17.82 -8.21 -16.34
CA CYS A 602 17.97 -6.79 -16.66
C CYS A 602 18.89 -6.03 -15.69
N VAL A 603 19.38 -6.67 -14.65
CA VAL A 603 20.39 -6.16 -13.71
C VAL A 603 21.57 -7.13 -13.70
N TRP A 604 22.74 -6.68 -14.14
CA TRP A 604 23.95 -7.47 -14.18
C TRP A 604 24.87 -7.10 -13.03
N HIS A 605 25.53 -8.09 -12.44
CA HIS A 605 26.47 -7.94 -11.33
C HIS A 605 27.89 -8.22 -11.83
N ASP A 606 28.82 -7.33 -11.48
CA ASP A 606 30.22 -7.54 -11.75
C ASP A 606 30.75 -8.69 -10.89
N GLN A 607 31.34 -9.70 -11.52
CA GLN A 607 31.84 -10.89 -10.79
C GLN A 607 33.11 -10.62 -9.98
N ASP A 608 33.78 -9.49 -10.23
CA ASP A 608 34.97 -9.06 -9.47
C ASP A 608 34.60 -8.04 -8.37
N ALA A 609 33.33 -7.74 -8.17
CA ALA A 609 32.89 -6.85 -7.11
C ALA A 609 33.24 -7.41 -5.73
N MET A 610 33.75 -6.54 -4.84
CA MET A 610 34.15 -6.92 -3.47
C MET A 610 32.95 -6.93 -2.50
N VAL A 611 31.86 -6.27 -2.86
CA VAL A 611 30.62 -6.18 -2.08
C VAL A 611 29.43 -6.41 -3.00
N ASP A 612 28.51 -7.30 -2.60
CA ASP A 612 27.32 -7.60 -3.37
C ASP A 612 26.45 -6.35 -3.60
N GLY A 613 26.05 -6.15 -4.86
CA GLY A 613 25.22 -5.03 -5.28
C GLY A 613 25.91 -3.69 -5.44
N GLU A 614 27.22 -3.59 -5.22
CA GLU A 614 27.99 -2.35 -5.34
C GLU A 614 28.33 -2.03 -6.80
N ALA A 615 28.72 -3.03 -7.59
CA ALA A 615 28.99 -2.89 -9.01
C ALA A 615 27.90 -3.59 -9.84
N VAL A 616 26.90 -2.84 -10.24
CA VAL A 616 25.78 -3.31 -11.06
C VAL A 616 25.68 -2.51 -12.35
N HIS A 617 25.33 -3.20 -13.43
CA HIS A 617 24.99 -2.60 -14.72
C HIS A 617 23.53 -2.92 -15.10
N VAL A 618 22.79 -1.90 -15.52
CA VAL A 618 21.42 -2.03 -16.00
C VAL A 618 21.39 -1.59 -17.46
N PRO A 619 21.42 -2.52 -18.43
CA PRO A 619 21.54 -2.18 -19.85
C PRO A 619 20.47 -1.21 -20.34
N LEU A 620 19.25 -1.32 -19.84
CA LEU A 620 18.13 -0.45 -20.18
C LEU A 620 18.31 1.03 -19.74
N ARG A 621 19.30 1.35 -18.91
CA ARG A 621 19.68 2.73 -18.53
C ARG A 621 20.72 3.36 -19.46
N SER A 622 21.23 2.59 -20.44
CA SER A 622 22.36 2.98 -21.29
C SER A 622 22.03 2.95 -22.78
N LEU A 623 20.78 3.25 -23.15
CA LEU A 623 20.31 3.21 -24.54
C LEU A 623 20.58 4.50 -25.34
N GLY A 624 20.88 5.62 -24.67
CA GLY A 624 21.18 6.91 -25.30
C GLY A 624 20.96 8.10 -24.36
N GLU A 625 21.42 9.28 -24.77
CA GLU A 625 21.38 10.49 -23.94
C GLU A 625 19.96 11.06 -23.68
N ARG A 626 19.01 10.75 -24.54
CA ARG A 626 17.63 11.28 -24.49
C ARG A 626 16.57 10.20 -24.30
N GLN A 627 16.89 9.19 -23.50
CA GLN A 627 15.94 8.15 -23.19
C GLN A 627 15.07 8.49 -21.96
N GLY A 628 13.92 7.83 -21.84
CA GLY A 628 13.12 7.82 -20.61
C GLY A 628 13.84 7.13 -19.44
N VAL A 629 13.34 7.33 -18.24
CA VAL A 629 13.90 6.73 -17.02
C VAL A 629 13.49 5.27 -16.89
N PHE A 630 14.48 4.38 -16.73
CA PHE A 630 14.23 2.98 -16.37
C PHE A 630 14.50 2.76 -14.89
N SER A 631 13.45 2.45 -14.15
CA SER A 631 13.50 2.11 -12.73
C SER A 631 13.19 0.63 -12.53
N VAL A 632 14.10 -0.09 -11.87
CA VAL A 632 13.90 -1.52 -11.53
C VAL A 632 14.24 -1.72 -10.06
N PHE A 633 13.33 -2.39 -9.32
CA PHE A 633 13.44 -2.59 -7.88
C PHE A 633 12.97 -3.97 -7.46
N ASP A 634 13.89 -4.78 -6.94
CA ASP A 634 13.51 -5.97 -6.20
C ASP A 634 12.81 -5.57 -4.90
N THR A 635 11.72 -6.25 -4.60
CA THR A 635 10.88 -5.96 -3.43
C THR A 635 11.25 -6.88 -2.26
N PRO A 636 10.97 -6.47 -1.01
CA PRO A 636 10.86 -7.43 0.09
C PRO A 636 9.74 -8.43 -0.17
N LEU A 637 9.69 -9.52 0.62
CA LEU A 637 8.60 -10.50 0.63
C LEU A 637 7.31 -9.86 1.15
N SER A 638 6.61 -9.15 0.28
CA SER A 638 5.37 -8.43 0.56
C SER A 638 4.63 -8.20 -0.76
N GLU A 639 3.40 -8.61 -0.86
CA GLU A 639 2.56 -8.40 -2.04
C GLU A 639 1.55 -7.26 -1.83
N GLU A 640 0.88 -7.20 -0.67
CA GLU A 640 -0.23 -6.27 -0.45
C GLU A 640 0.23 -4.82 -0.43
N ALA A 641 1.21 -4.48 0.40
CA ALA A 641 1.72 -3.11 0.47
C ALA A 641 2.43 -2.69 -0.81
N VAL A 642 3.18 -3.60 -1.43
CA VAL A 642 3.89 -3.33 -2.69
C VAL A 642 2.91 -3.05 -3.82
N LEU A 643 1.90 -3.91 -4.02
CA LEU A 643 0.90 -3.72 -5.07
C LEU A 643 0.05 -2.46 -4.83
N GLY A 644 -0.29 -2.17 -3.56
CA GLY A 644 -0.96 -0.94 -3.17
C GLY A 644 -0.15 0.31 -3.52
N PHE A 645 1.15 0.28 -3.27
CA PHE A 645 2.07 1.35 -3.63
C PHE A 645 2.15 1.55 -5.15
N GLU A 646 2.35 0.48 -5.91
CA GLU A 646 2.46 0.57 -7.39
C GLU A 646 1.13 1.04 -8.02
N TYR A 647 0.00 0.64 -7.45
CA TYR A 647 -1.30 1.19 -7.85
C TYR A 647 -1.35 2.70 -7.62
N GLY A 648 -1.04 3.17 -6.41
CA GLY A 648 -1.03 4.59 -6.07
C GLY A 648 -0.08 5.39 -6.95
N TYR A 649 1.12 4.85 -7.19
CA TYR A 649 2.10 5.43 -8.10
C TYR A 649 1.53 5.56 -9.52
N SER A 650 0.89 4.52 -10.05
CA SER A 650 0.36 4.49 -11.42
C SER A 650 -0.82 5.45 -11.64
N VAL A 651 -1.59 5.76 -10.60
CA VAL A 651 -2.68 6.75 -10.65
C VAL A 651 -2.14 8.15 -10.91
N ILE A 652 -1.02 8.51 -10.31
CA ILE A 652 -0.39 9.84 -10.47
C ILE A 652 0.52 9.87 -11.71
N ALA A 653 1.37 8.86 -11.90
CA ALA A 653 2.37 8.80 -12.95
C ALA A 653 1.78 8.30 -14.28
N SER A 654 0.80 9.02 -14.83
CA SER A 654 0.12 8.65 -16.07
C SER A 654 1.05 8.55 -17.30
N GLY A 655 2.27 9.13 -17.25
CA GLY A 655 3.32 9.06 -18.29
C GLY A 655 4.18 7.81 -18.25
N THR A 656 4.16 7.04 -17.19
CA THR A 656 5.05 5.91 -16.92
C THR A 656 4.35 4.57 -17.17
N LEU A 657 5.04 3.63 -17.79
CA LEU A 657 4.63 2.22 -17.76
C LEU A 657 5.01 1.63 -16.41
N VAL A 658 4.04 1.44 -15.53
CA VAL A 658 4.22 0.84 -14.21
C VAL A 658 3.92 -0.65 -14.31
N VAL A 659 4.89 -1.47 -13.95
CA VAL A 659 4.80 -2.94 -14.02
C VAL A 659 5.15 -3.53 -12.66
N TRP A 660 4.27 -4.36 -12.15
CA TRP A 660 4.51 -5.21 -10.99
C TRP A 660 4.42 -6.68 -11.42
N GLU A 661 5.42 -7.49 -11.04
CA GLU A 661 5.42 -8.93 -11.28
C GLU A 661 5.34 -9.71 -9.98
N ALA A 662 4.40 -10.63 -9.88
CA ALA A 662 4.38 -11.62 -8.82
C ALA A 662 5.49 -12.65 -9.02
N GLN A 663 6.09 -13.18 -7.95
CA GLN A 663 7.09 -14.26 -8.07
C GLN A 663 6.50 -15.49 -8.76
N PHE A 664 5.33 -15.92 -8.33
CA PHE A 664 4.39 -16.80 -9.00
C PHE A 664 3.03 -16.12 -8.99
N GLY A 665 2.24 -16.29 -10.04
CA GLY A 665 0.89 -15.74 -10.07
C GLY A 665 0.00 -16.28 -8.94
N ASP A 666 0.34 -17.44 -8.39
CA ASP A 666 -0.35 -18.03 -7.24
C ASP A 666 -0.34 -17.14 -6.00
N PHE A 667 0.73 -16.33 -5.79
CA PHE A 667 0.86 -15.49 -4.60
C PHE A 667 0.14 -14.14 -4.72
N VAL A 668 -0.44 -13.82 -5.87
CA VAL A 668 -1.20 -12.57 -6.07
C VAL A 668 -2.39 -12.44 -5.11
N ASN A 669 -2.89 -13.54 -4.57
CA ASN A 669 -4.01 -13.54 -3.62
C ASN A 669 -3.65 -12.93 -2.25
N ASN A 670 -2.35 -12.79 -1.91
CA ASN A 670 -1.92 -12.04 -0.73
C ASN A 670 -2.24 -10.54 -0.85
N ALA A 671 -2.46 -10.03 -2.07
CA ALA A 671 -2.85 -8.65 -2.33
C ALA A 671 -4.31 -8.52 -2.82
N GLN A 672 -5.16 -9.49 -2.54
CA GLN A 672 -6.53 -9.54 -3.09
C GLN A 672 -7.36 -8.30 -2.73
N VAL A 673 -7.16 -7.72 -1.54
CA VAL A 673 -7.84 -6.49 -1.10
C VAL A 673 -7.51 -5.32 -2.03
N ILE A 674 -6.26 -5.17 -2.43
CA ILE A 674 -5.83 -4.12 -3.37
C ILE A 674 -6.43 -4.35 -4.74
N ILE A 675 -6.49 -5.61 -5.20
CA ILE A 675 -7.09 -5.96 -6.49
C ILE A 675 -8.58 -5.59 -6.50
N ASP A 676 -9.34 -6.03 -5.49
CA ASP A 676 -10.79 -5.85 -5.44
C ASP A 676 -11.19 -4.39 -5.21
N GLN A 677 -10.52 -3.72 -4.25
CA GLN A 677 -10.97 -2.42 -3.77
C GLN A 677 -10.40 -1.25 -4.58
N PHE A 678 -9.23 -1.41 -5.19
CA PHE A 678 -8.55 -0.33 -5.91
C PHE A 678 -8.41 -0.63 -7.40
N ILE A 679 -7.76 -1.73 -7.80
CA ILE A 679 -7.43 -2.00 -9.20
C ILE A 679 -8.70 -2.25 -10.02
N ALA A 680 -9.57 -3.15 -9.56
CA ALA A 680 -10.78 -3.55 -10.30
C ALA A 680 -11.89 -2.50 -10.24
N SER A 681 -11.99 -1.72 -9.16
CA SER A 681 -13.16 -0.88 -8.89
C SER A 681 -12.85 0.61 -8.71
N GLY A 682 -11.58 1.00 -8.58
CA GLY A 682 -11.20 2.37 -8.26
C GLY A 682 -11.61 3.41 -9.30
N GLU A 683 -11.58 3.08 -10.58
CA GLU A 683 -12.06 4.00 -11.63
C GLU A 683 -13.56 4.22 -11.52
N THR A 684 -14.36 3.17 -11.38
CA THR A 684 -15.82 3.30 -11.25
C THR A 684 -16.22 4.01 -9.97
N LYS A 685 -15.60 3.64 -8.83
CA LYS A 685 -15.93 4.23 -7.53
C LYS A 685 -15.50 5.69 -7.41
N TRP A 686 -14.31 6.03 -7.88
CA TRP A 686 -13.60 7.26 -7.53
C TRP A 686 -13.05 8.06 -8.70
N GLY A 687 -13.18 7.55 -9.93
CA GLY A 687 -12.58 8.17 -11.10
C GLY A 687 -11.06 7.97 -11.21
N TYR A 688 -10.43 7.15 -10.35
CA TYR A 688 -8.99 6.89 -10.38
C TYR A 688 -8.63 5.98 -11.54
N ARG A 689 -8.00 6.54 -12.56
CA ARG A 689 -7.50 5.78 -13.72
C ARG A 689 -6.07 5.31 -13.45
N SER A 690 -5.88 4.02 -13.50
CA SER A 690 -4.58 3.37 -13.32
C SER A 690 -4.14 2.69 -14.61
N GLY A 691 -2.88 2.85 -14.97
CA GLY A 691 -2.23 2.11 -16.07
C GLY A 691 -1.35 0.96 -15.56
N LEU A 692 -1.55 0.51 -14.32
CA LEU A 692 -0.77 -0.56 -13.72
C LEU A 692 -0.85 -1.83 -14.58
N THR A 693 0.31 -2.42 -14.84
CA THR A 693 0.45 -3.73 -15.49
C THR A 693 0.88 -4.76 -14.45
N MET A 694 0.14 -5.83 -14.32
CA MET A 694 0.46 -6.96 -13.46
C MET A 694 0.93 -8.14 -14.33
N LEU A 695 2.16 -8.58 -14.15
CA LEU A 695 2.71 -9.78 -14.78
C LEU A 695 2.58 -10.94 -13.79
N LEU A 696 1.81 -11.95 -14.18
CA LEU A 696 1.44 -13.06 -13.31
C LEU A 696 1.88 -14.37 -13.95
N PRO A 697 3.03 -14.94 -13.54
CA PRO A 697 3.51 -16.22 -14.05
C PRO A 697 2.46 -17.32 -13.84
N HIS A 698 2.00 -17.92 -14.95
CA HIS A 698 0.93 -18.90 -14.99
C HIS A 698 1.26 -20.04 -15.96
N GLY A 699 0.92 -21.25 -15.59
CA GLY A 699 1.08 -22.43 -16.43
C GLY A 699 1.18 -23.71 -15.62
N TYR A 700 0.53 -24.76 -16.09
CA TYR A 700 0.51 -26.09 -15.46
C TYR A 700 1.69 -26.92 -15.97
N GLU A 701 2.67 -27.15 -15.10
CA GLU A 701 3.94 -27.84 -15.39
C GLU A 701 4.24 -28.96 -14.38
N GLY A 702 3.21 -29.38 -13.62
CA GLY A 702 3.36 -30.38 -12.55
C GLY A 702 4.01 -29.84 -11.28
N GLY A 703 4.00 -28.51 -11.08
CA GLY A 703 4.58 -27.80 -9.93
C GLY A 703 3.70 -27.82 -8.66
N GLY A 704 2.51 -28.40 -8.73
CA GLY A 704 1.58 -28.45 -7.60
C GLY A 704 0.63 -27.24 -7.52
N PRO A 705 -0.21 -27.18 -6.48
CA PRO A 705 -1.32 -26.23 -6.39
C PRO A 705 -0.89 -24.76 -6.18
N GLU A 706 0.31 -24.50 -5.70
CA GLU A 706 0.77 -23.15 -5.33
C GLU A 706 1.85 -22.62 -6.29
N HIS A 707 2.07 -23.31 -7.44
CA HIS A 707 3.07 -22.94 -8.45
C HIS A 707 2.54 -23.20 -9.86
N SER A 708 1.24 -23.02 -10.07
CA SER A 708 0.58 -23.32 -11.34
C SER A 708 -0.39 -22.24 -11.80
N SER A 709 -1.22 -21.69 -10.92
CA SER A 709 -2.36 -20.90 -11.31
C SER A 709 -2.33 -19.47 -10.77
N ALA A 710 -2.36 -18.49 -11.65
CA ALA A 710 -2.59 -17.08 -11.30
C ALA A 710 -4.08 -16.74 -11.15
N TYR A 711 -4.93 -17.71 -10.86
CA TYR A 711 -6.37 -17.54 -10.61
C TYR A 711 -7.13 -16.83 -11.74
N VAL A 712 -6.96 -17.29 -12.97
CA VAL A 712 -7.57 -16.70 -14.19
C VAL A 712 -9.06 -16.40 -14.01
N GLY A 713 -9.82 -17.38 -13.50
CA GLY A 713 -11.25 -17.23 -13.27
C GLY A 713 -11.62 -16.13 -12.28
N ARG A 714 -10.79 -15.89 -11.23
CA ARG A 714 -11.02 -14.80 -10.26
C ARG A 714 -10.88 -13.43 -10.90
N PHE A 715 -9.84 -13.21 -11.71
CA PHE A 715 -9.68 -11.95 -12.43
C PHE A 715 -10.84 -11.70 -13.39
N LEU A 716 -11.25 -12.72 -14.13
CA LEU A 716 -12.36 -12.58 -15.07
C LEU A 716 -13.70 -12.34 -14.37
N SER A 717 -13.89 -12.85 -13.15
CA SER A 717 -15.11 -12.56 -12.36
C SER A 717 -15.19 -11.11 -11.86
N LEU A 718 -14.06 -10.40 -11.79
CA LEU A 718 -13.99 -8.97 -11.45
C LEU A 718 -14.17 -8.05 -12.67
N CYS A 719 -14.20 -8.61 -13.85
CA CYS A 719 -14.27 -7.87 -15.11
C CYS A 719 -15.71 -7.41 -15.42
N ALA A 720 -15.90 -6.09 -15.48
CA ALA A 720 -17.16 -5.47 -15.90
C ALA A 720 -16.90 -4.07 -16.46
N GLN A 721 -17.76 -3.54 -17.32
CA GLN A 721 -17.69 -2.16 -17.82
C GLN A 721 -16.32 -1.75 -18.40
N GLN A 722 -15.55 -2.70 -18.92
CA GLN A 722 -14.19 -2.50 -19.42
C GLN A 722 -13.24 -1.89 -18.37
N ASN A 723 -13.40 -2.29 -17.12
CA ASN A 723 -12.62 -1.78 -15.99
C ASN A 723 -11.14 -2.17 -16.04
N MET A 724 -10.80 -3.28 -16.68
CA MET A 724 -9.43 -3.77 -16.86
C MET A 724 -9.27 -4.50 -18.19
N ILE A 725 -8.04 -4.86 -18.52
CA ILE A 725 -7.69 -5.70 -19.68
C ILE A 725 -7.02 -6.96 -19.15
N VAL A 726 -7.43 -8.13 -19.64
CA VAL A 726 -6.88 -9.44 -19.24
C VAL A 726 -6.35 -10.15 -20.47
N CYS A 727 -5.05 -10.48 -20.49
CA CYS A 727 -4.37 -11.10 -21.61
C CYS A 727 -3.55 -12.32 -21.21
N MET A 728 -3.40 -13.25 -22.13
CA MET A 728 -2.51 -14.42 -22.00
C MET A 728 -1.79 -14.62 -23.36
N PRO A 729 -0.66 -13.90 -23.57
CA PRO A 729 0.04 -13.93 -24.83
C PRO A 729 0.64 -15.32 -25.13
N SER A 730 0.54 -15.75 -26.39
CA SER A 730 1.02 -17.06 -26.83
C SER A 730 2.39 -17.02 -27.52
N THR A 731 2.91 -15.84 -27.87
CA THR A 731 4.21 -15.67 -28.50
C THR A 731 4.98 -14.47 -27.98
N SER A 732 6.30 -14.46 -28.18
CA SER A 732 7.18 -13.39 -27.73
C SER A 732 6.85 -12.03 -28.35
N ALA A 733 6.46 -11.98 -29.63
CA ALA A 733 6.04 -10.74 -30.30
C ALA A 733 4.70 -10.21 -29.71
N GLN A 734 3.78 -11.08 -29.32
CA GLN A 734 2.54 -10.67 -28.67
C GLN A 734 2.83 -9.95 -27.34
N LEU A 735 3.73 -10.45 -26.51
CA LEU A 735 4.15 -9.76 -25.29
C LEU A 735 4.78 -8.38 -25.59
N PHE A 736 5.70 -8.32 -26.56
CA PHE A 736 6.32 -7.07 -27.00
C PHE A 736 5.27 -6.01 -27.37
N HIS A 737 4.32 -6.38 -28.22
CA HIS A 737 3.27 -5.48 -28.66
C HIS A 737 2.29 -5.12 -27.54
N LEU A 738 1.98 -6.06 -26.65
CA LEU A 738 1.07 -5.84 -25.52
C LEU A 738 1.61 -4.76 -24.58
N LEU A 739 2.88 -4.87 -24.16
CA LEU A 739 3.53 -3.90 -23.28
C LEU A 739 3.62 -2.51 -23.94
N ARG A 740 3.94 -2.46 -25.23
CA ARG A 740 3.96 -1.21 -25.99
C ARG A 740 2.56 -0.59 -26.12
N ARG A 741 1.54 -1.40 -26.41
CA ARG A 741 0.14 -0.96 -26.46
C ARG A 741 -0.28 -0.35 -25.13
N GLN A 742 0.05 -0.99 -24.00
CA GLN A 742 -0.28 -0.51 -22.67
C GLN A 742 0.34 0.87 -22.38
N ALA A 743 1.62 1.02 -22.69
CA ALA A 743 2.34 2.29 -22.47
C ALA A 743 1.81 3.44 -23.33
N MET A 744 1.36 3.13 -24.57
CA MET A 744 0.96 4.13 -25.56
C MET A 744 -0.55 4.36 -25.65
N ALA A 745 -1.34 3.60 -24.88
CA ALA A 745 -2.80 3.71 -24.91
C ALA A 745 -3.26 5.12 -24.47
N PRO A 746 -4.15 5.78 -25.20
CA PRO A 746 -4.67 7.10 -24.85
C PRO A 746 -5.52 7.05 -23.57
N SER A 747 -6.23 5.95 -23.35
CA SER A 747 -6.98 5.70 -22.11
C SER A 747 -6.39 4.47 -21.43
N ARG A 748 -5.85 4.67 -20.23
CA ARG A 748 -5.22 3.59 -19.47
C ARG A 748 -6.22 2.86 -18.62
N LYS A 749 -6.11 1.54 -18.68
CA LYS A 749 -6.81 0.59 -17.80
C LYS A 749 -5.78 -0.32 -17.15
N PRO A 750 -6.01 -0.85 -15.97
CA PRO A 750 -5.18 -1.91 -15.43
C PRO A 750 -5.07 -3.07 -16.42
N LEU A 751 -3.84 -3.56 -16.60
CA LEU A 751 -3.56 -4.70 -17.48
C LEU A 751 -3.09 -5.89 -16.65
N VAL A 752 -3.79 -7.00 -16.74
CA VAL A 752 -3.40 -8.29 -16.17
C VAL A 752 -2.87 -9.17 -17.29
N VAL A 753 -1.62 -9.61 -17.16
CA VAL A 753 -0.95 -10.50 -18.13
C VAL A 753 -0.60 -11.81 -17.43
N PHE A 754 -1.20 -12.89 -17.88
CA PHE A 754 -0.77 -14.23 -17.51
C PHE A 754 0.48 -14.57 -18.32
N THR A 755 1.65 -14.41 -17.70
CA THR A 755 2.95 -14.58 -18.37
C THR A 755 3.40 -16.04 -18.37
N PRO A 756 4.22 -16.45 -19.36
CA PRO A 756 4.72 -17.81 -19.41
C PRO A 756 5.69 -18.15 -18.27
N LYS A 757 5.78 -19.43 -17.98
CA LYS A 757 6.75 -20.03 -17.06
C LYS A 757 7.80 -20.86 -17.82
N GLY A 758 8.64 -21.59 -17.10
CA GLY A 758 9.84 -22.24 -17.57
C GLY A 758 9.72 -23.02 -18.88
N GLN A 759 8.71 -23.86 -19.04
CA GLN A 759 8.56 -24.66 -20.28
C GLN A 759 8.29 -23.78 -21.52
N MET A 760 7.42 -22.81 -21.42
CA MET A 760 7.10 -21.93 -22.55
C MET A 760 8.22 -20.94 -22.86
N LEU A 761 8.91 -20.43 -21.82
CA LEU A 761 10.04 -19.52 -21.99
C LEU A 761 11.18 -20.14 -22.80
N GLY A 762 11.39 -21.45 -22.71
CA GLY A 762 12.39 -22.21 -23.47
C GLY A 762 11.87 -22.81 -24.81
N ALA A 763 10.56 -22.74 -25.07
CA ALA A 763 9.94 -23.39 -26.22
C ALA A 763 10.14 -22.57 -27.50
N LYS A 764 11.01 -23.01 -28.42
CA LYS A 764 11.29 -22.32 -29.69
C LYS A 764 10.03 -22.04 -30.53
N ALA A 765 9.01 -22.89 -30.41
CA ALA A 765 7.73 -22.71 -31.12
C ALA A 765 6.95 -21.44 -30.66
N SER A 766 7.27 -20.89 -29.48
CA SER A 766 6.69 -19.64 -28.97
C SER A 766 7.52 -18.39 -29.31
N PHE A 767 8.70 -18.56 -29.89
CA PHE A 767 9.56 -17.46 -30.33
C PHE A 767 9.02 -16.90 -31.67
N SER A 768 9.16 -15.61 -31.87
CA SER A 768 8.64 -14.94 -33.05
C SER A 768 9.78 -14.46 -33.98
N PRO A 769 9.58 -14.48 -35.29
CA PRO A 769 10.53 -13.87 -36.22
C PRO A 769 10.50 -12.34 -36.11
N TRP A 770 11.55 -11.65 -36.51
CA TRP A 770 11.65 -10.19 -36.48
C TRP A 770 10.53 -9.48 -37.24
N SER A 771 10.01 -10.07 -38.32
CA SER A 771 8.87 -9.55 -39.08
C SER A 771 7.64 -9.26 -38.23
N ASP A 772 7.44 -10.05 -37.15
CA ASP A 772 6.29 -9.87 -36.27
C ASP A 772 6.47 -8.67 -35.34
N PHE A 773 7.71 -8.23 -35.10
CA PHE A 773 8.03 -7.03 -34.32
C PHE A 773 7.99 -5.75 -35.15
N GLU A 774 8.25 -5.85 -36.48
CA GLU A 774 8.30 -4.72 -37.41
C GLU A 774 6.93 -4.26 -37.85
N SER A 775 6.00 -5.18 -37.96
CA SER A 775 4.68 -4.92 -38.51
C SER A 775 3.56 -5.25 -37.56
N GLY A 776 2.42 -4.60 -37.75
CA GLY A 776 1.22 -4.87 -36.96
C GLY A 776 1.30 -4.28 -35.54
N GLY A 777 0.68 -4.96 -34.59
CA GLY A 777 0.55 -4.61 -33.18
C GLY A 777 0.04 -5.81 -32.40
N PHE A 778 -0.38 -5.61 -31.15
CA PHE A 778 -1.01 -6.68 -30.39
C PHE A 778 -2.31 -7.13 -31.06
N ARG A 779 -2.37 -8.40 -31.41
CA ARG A 779 -3.56 -9.05 -32.01
C ARG A 779 -4.37 -9.70 -30.90
N LEU A 780 -5.67 -9.44 -30.88
CA LEU A 780 -6.58 -9.97 -29.84
C LEU A 780 -6.85 -11.46 -30.05
N LEU A 781 -6.82 -11.88 -31.32
CA LEU A 781 -7.07 -13.24 -31.79
C LEU A 781 -6.05 -13.58 -32.90
N THR A 782 -5.32 -14.69 -32.71
CA THR A 782 -4.32 -15.19 -33.68
C THR A 782 -4.61 -16.61 -34.12
N GLY A 783 -3.81 -17.16 -35.05
CA GLY A 783 -4.08 -18.47 -35.69
C GLY A 783 -4.91 -18.26 -36.94
N ASP A 784 -4.22 -18.11 -38.10
CA ASP A 784 -4.89 -17.90 -39.37
C ASP A 784 -5.31 -19.25 -39.98
N ILE A 785 -6.55 -19.31 -40.42
CA ILE A 785 -7.08 -20.44 -41.19
C ILE A 785 -6.85 -20.12 -42.67
N GLU A 786 -6.13 -21.00 -43.36
CA GLU A 786 -5.91 -20.82 -44.80
C GLU A 786 -7.26 -20.83 -45.56
N PRO A 787 -7.52 -19.89 -46.47
CA PRO A 787 -8.78 -19.82 -47.21
C PRO A 787 -9.18 -21.13 -47.87
N ALA A 788 -8.21 -21.91 -48.40
CA ALA A 788 -8.43 -23.22 -49.02
C ALA A 788 -8.99 -24.27 -48.02
N ARG A 789 -8.80 -24.08 -46.71
CA ARG A 789 -9.28 -25.00 -45.67
C ARG A 789 -10.63 -24.59 -45.07
N GLU A 790 -11.09 -23.36 -45.27
CA GLU A 790 -12.30 -22.81 -44.60
C GLU A 790 -13.53 -23.69 -44.87
N ALA A 791 -13.70 -24.21 -46.11
CA ALA A 791 -14.82 -25.07 -46.48
C ALA A 791 -14.82 -26.47 -45.85
N ALA A 792 -13.71 -26.90 -45.26
CA ALA A 792 -13.58 -28.22 -44.61
C ALA A 792 -13.70 -28.16 -43.09
N ILE A 793 -13.60 -26.99 -42.43
CA ILE A 793 -13.56 -26.86 -40.97
C ILE A 793 -14.94 -27.12 -40.36
N GLU A 794 -15.02 -28.12 -39.49
CA GLU A 794 -16.20 -28.48 -38.70
C GLU A 794 -16.05 -28.12 -37.22
N ARG A 795 -14.80 -28.02 -36.73
CA ARG A 795 -14.48 -27.71 -35.36
C ARG A 795 -13.40 -26.65 -35.29
N VAL A 796 -13.62 -25.63 -34.44
CA VAL A 796 -12.60 -24.69 -34.03
C VAL A 796 -12.26 -24.95 -32.54
N VAL A 797 -10.99 -25.19 -32.28
CA VAL A 797 -10.43 -25.22 -30.91
C VAL A 797 -9.94 -23.81 -30.59
N LEU A 798 -10.40 -23.24 -29.47
CA LEU A 798 -10.03 -21.92 -29.01
C LEU A 798 -9.27 -22.08 -27.67
N ALA A 799 -8.04 -21.59 -27.59
CA ALA A 799 -7.19 -21.68 -26.41
C ALA A 799 -6.33 -20.42 -26.21
N SER A 800 -5.64 -20.31 -25.10
CA SER A 800 -4.73 -19.20 -24.77
C SER A 800 -3.37 -19.70 -24.25
N GLY A 801 -2.35 -18.87 -24.36
CA GLY A 801 -1.03 -19.09 -23.79
C GLY A 801 -0.34 -20.40 -24.24
N LYS A 802 0.31 -21.08 -23.31
CA LYS A 802 1.13 -22.29 -23.52
C LYS A 802 0.36 -23.43 -24.21
N LEU A 803 -0.90 -23.62 -23.84
CA LEU A 803 -1.73 -24.72 -24.35
C LEU A 803 -1.90 -24.68 -25.88
N CYS A 804 -1.83 -23.50 -26.47
CA CYS A 804 -1.90 -23.33 -27.92
C CYS A 804 -0.77 -24.09 -28.65
N HIS A 805 0.43 -24.14 -28.08
CA HIS A 805 1.57 -24.85 -28.67
C HIS A 805 1.39 -26.36 -28.55
N ALA A 806 0.99 -26.87 -27.38
CA ALA A 806 0.71 -28.29 -27.21
C ALA A 806 -0.41 -28.80 -28.13
N LEU A 807 -1.46 -27.99 -28.37
CA LEU A 807 -2.51 -28.30 -29.31
C LEU A 807 -2.03 -28.27 -30.77
N ALA A 808 -1.16 -27.31 -31.12
CA ALA A 808 -0.56 -27.23 -32.46
C ALA A 808 0.35 -28.43 -32.74
N ASP A 809 1.16 -28.85 -31.77
CA ASP A 809 2.06 -30.02 -31.89
C ASP A 809 1.23 -31.31 -32.09
N GLU A 810 0.15 -31.49 -31.32
CA GLU A 810 -0.71 -32.68 -31.47
C GLU A 810 -1.44 -32.68 -32.85
N LEU A 811 -1.90 -31.50 -33.32
CA LEU A 811 -2.50 -31.36 -34.67
C LEU A 811 -1.46 -31.62 -35.77
N ALA A 812 -0.19 -31.21 -35.58
CA ALA A 812 0.87 -31.48 -36.55
C ALA A 812 1.22 -32.98 -36.57
N ALA A 813 1.22 -33.64 -35.39
CA ALA A 813 1.48 -35.09 -35.29
C ALA A 813 0.31 -35.93 -35.86
N ARG A 814 -0.91 -35.42 -35.75
CA ARG A 814 -2.15 -36.11 -36.22
C ARG A 814 -3.07 -35.12 -36.92
N PRO A 815 -2.77 -34.78 -38.19
CA PRO A 815 -3.53 -33.79 -38.94
C PRO A 815 -5.01 -34.21 -39.13
N ASP A 816 -5.94 -33.33 -38.76
CA ASP A 816 -7.36 -33.44 -39.17
C ASP A 816 -7.74 -32.17 -39.92
N PRO A 817 -8.06 -32.27 -41.24
CA PRO A 817 -8.40 -31.12 -42.05
C PRO A 817 -9.68 -30.40 -41.57
N ARG A 818 -10.52 -31.06 -40.78
CA ARG A 818 -11.77 -30.53 -40.24
C ARG A 818 -11.59 -29.68 -38.97
N VAL A 819 -10.38 -29.68 -38.37
CA VAL A 819 -10.09 -28.99 -37.11
C VAL A 819 -9.19 -27.80 -37.38
N ALA A 820 -9.55 -26.62 -36.82
CA ALA A 820 -8.70 -25.44 -36.80
C ALA A 820 -8.43 -24.99 -35.38
N LEU A 821 -7.25 -24.41 -35.13
CA LEU A 821 -6.84 -23.84 -33.85
C LEU A 821 -6.79 -22.32 -33.99
N LEU A 822 -7.57 -21.62 -33.17
CA LEU A 822 -7.45 -20.18 -32.95
C LEU A 822 -6.90 -19.91 -31.54
N ARG A 823 -6.09 -18.84 -31.42
CA ARG A 823 -5.45 -18.43 -30.17
C ARG A 823 -6.08 -17.14 -29.70
N LEU A 824 -6.73 -17.16 -28.53
CA LEU A 824 -7.29 -15.97 -27.90
C LEU A 824 -6.22 -15.32 -27.01
N GLU A 825 -5.65 -14.21 -27.46
CA GLU A 825 -4.56 -13.51 -26.76
C GLU A 825 -5.10 -12.55 -25.68
N GLN A 826 -6.33 -12.01 -25.88
CA GLN A 826 -7.02 -11.17 -24.90
C GLN A 826 -8.32 -11.84 -24.45
N LEU A 827 -8.38 -12.18 -23.16
CA LEU A 827 -9.55 -12.80 -22.54
C LEU A 827 -10.64 -11.77 -22.20
N TYR A 828 -10.24 -10.56 -21.82
CA TYR A 828 -11.20 -9.49 -21.52
C TYR A 828 -10.64 -8.11 -21.91
N PRO A 829 -11.44 -7.22 -22.52
CA PRO A 829 -12.73 -7.54 -23.14
C PRO A 829 -12.59 -8.59 -24.24
N LEU A 830 -13.54 -9.53 -24.31
CA LEU A 830 -13.54 -10.53 -25.38
C LEU A 830 -13.67 -9.87 -26.75
N PRO A 831 -12.84 -10.20 -27.76
CA PRO A 831 -12.98 -9.67 -29.11
C PRO A 831 -14.13 -10.39 -29.89
N ALA A 832 -15.36 -10.28 -29.37
CA ALA A 832 -16.51 -11.05 -29.85
C ALA A 832 -16.81 -10.79 -31.34
N ALA A 833 -16.72 -9.55 -31.81
CA ALA A 833 -16.95 -9.20 -33.18
C ALA A 833 -15.91 -9.85 -34.13
N GLU A 834 -14.60 -9.74 -33.79
CA GLU A 834 -13.54 -10.36 -34.58
C GLU A 834 -13.66 -11.89 -34.59
N LEU A 835 -14.01 -12.49 -33.44
CA LEU A 835 -14.24 -13.92 -33.33
C LEU A 835 -15.43 -14.35 -34.21
N HIS A 836 -16.55 -13.63 -34.13
CA HIS A 836 -17.73 -13.88 -34.93
C HIS A 836 -17.41 -13.83 -36.46
N ASP A 837 -16.74 -12.77 -36.89
CA ASP A 837 -16.38 -12.58 -38.30
C ASP A 837 -15.49 -13.70 -38.84
N ARG A 838 -14.55 -14.20 -38.02
CA ARG A 838 -13.71 -15.34 -38.40
C ARG A 838 -14.49 -16.66 -38.48
N LEU A 839 -15.38 -16.92 -37.52
CA LEU A 839 -16.17 -18.14 -37.44
C LEU A 839 -17.26 -18.17 -38.53
N ALA A 840 -17.84 -17.03 -38.87
CA ALA A 840 -18.86 -16.92 -39.92
C ALA A 840 -18.34 -17.28 -41.33
N ARG A 841 -17.02 -17.27 -41.57
CA ARG A 841 -16.40 -17.72 -42.83
C ARG A 841 -16.37 -19.23 -42.99
N LEU A 842 -16.68 -20.00 -41.95
CA LEU A 842 -16.57 -21.46 -41.91
C LEU A 842 -17.94 -22.11 -42.11
N PRO A 843 -18.32 -22.47 -43.35
CA PRO A 843 -19.70 -22.87 -43.71
C PRO A 843 -20.13 -24.21 -43.09
N LYS A 844 -19.18 -25.04 -42.64
CA LYS A 844 -19.45 -26.34 -42.01
C LYS A 844 -19.19 -26.33 -40.52
N LEU A 845 -18.93 -25.18 -39.91
CA LEU A 845 -18.63 -25.10 -38.49
C LEU A 845 -19.80 -25.61 -37.64
N ALA A 846 -19.58 -26.71 -36.91
CA ALA A 846 -20.56 -27.33 -36.03
C ALA A 846 -20.23 -27.11 -34.55
N GLN A 847 -18.94 -26.90 -34.23
CA GLN A 847 -18.51 -26.83 -32.84
C GLN A 847 -17.34 -25.87 -32.64
N VAL A 848 -17.42 -25.07 -31.55
CA VAL A 848 -16.29 -24.36 -30.95
C VAL A 848 -15.99 -24.98 -29.60
N VAL A 849 -14.71 -25.34 -29.36
CA VAL A 849 -14.26 -25.96 -28.12
C VAL A 849 -13.31 -24.98 -27.43
N TRP A 850 -13.77 -24.33 -26.33
CA TRP A 850 -12.86 -23.63 -25.44
C TRP A 850 -11.98 -24.67 -24.73
N THR A 851 -10.68 -24.46 -24.74
CA THR A 851 -9.72 -25.38 -24.15
C THR A 851 -8.81 -24.63 -23.19
N GLN A 852 -8.70 -25.10 -21.95
CA GLN A 852 -7.93 -24.48 -20.86
C GLN A 852 -7.14 -25.54 -20.08
N GLU A 853 -5.96 -25.14 -19.53
CA GLU A 853 -5.11 -26.02 -18.72
C GLU A 853 -5.70 -26.26 -17.33
N GLU A 854 -6.41 -25.28 -16.80
CA GLU A 854 -6.98 -25.27 -15.48
C GLU A 854 -8.12 -26.31 -15.36
N ALA A 855 -8.42 -26.67 -14.12
CA ALA A 855 -9.69 -27.32 -13.82
C ALA A 855 -10.85 -26.44 -14.34
N ARG A 856 -11.95 -27.06 -14.71
CA ARG A 856 -13.09 -26.38 -15.33
C ARG A 856 -13.61 -25.21 -14.49
N ASN A 857 -13.57 -25.31 -13.17
CA ASN A 857 -14.00 -24.30 -12.20
C ASN A 857 -12.96 -23.22 -11.91
N HIS A 858 -11.69 -23.37 -12.30
CA HIS A 858 -10.60 -22.43 -12.01
C HIS A 858 -10.18 -21.54 -13.16
N GLY A 859 -10.42 -21.97 -14.40
CA GLY A 859 -10.01 -21.25 -15.60
C GLY A 859 -11.05 -20.25 -16.11
N ALA A 860 -10.90 -19.87 -17.35
CA ALA A 860 -11.71 -18.84 -18.01
C ALA A 860 -13.12 -19.29 -18.39
N TRP A 861 -13.39 -20.59 -18.49
CA TRP A 861 -14.64 -21.15 -19.00
C TRP A 861 -15.89 -20.53 -18.38
N THR A 862 -15.95 -20.48 -17.05
CA THR A 862 -17.14 -19.99 -16.34
C THR A 862 -17.46 -18.53 -16.68
N ALA A 863 -16.45 -17.70 -16.87
CA ALA A 863 -16.62 -16.29 -17.19
C ALA A 863 -16.87 -16.03 -18.70
N LEU A 864 -16.26 -16.84 -19.58
CA LEU A 864 -16.32 -16.61 -21.03
C LEU A 864 -17.50 -17.31 -21.70
N ARG A 865 -18.12 -18.29 -21.07
CA ARG A 865 -19.09 -19.17 -21.70
C ARG A 865 -20.21 -18.42 -22.42
N GLU A 866 -20.93 -17.54 -21.76
CA GLU A 866 -22.05 -16.78 -22.34
C GLU A 866 -21.57 -15.91 -23.51
N SER A 867 -20.48 -15.18 -23.32
CA SER A 867 -19.91 -14.32 -24.37
C SER A 867 -19.42 -15.12 -25.58
N LEU A 868 -18.95 -16.36 -25.39
CA LEU A 868 -18.60 -17.27 -26.49
C LEU A 868 -19.84 -17.80 -27.20
N GLU A 869 -20.88 -18.19 -26.43
CA GLU A 869 -22.17 -18.63 -27.01
C GLU A 869 -22.81 -17.52 -27.84
N ASP A 870 -22.69 -16.26 -27.45
CA ASP A 870 -23.16 -15.10 -28.19
C ASP A 870 -22.32 -14.78 -29.46
N ALA A 871 -21.02 -15.10 -29.41
CA ALA A 871 -20.10 -14.79 -30.50
C ALA A 871 -20.06 -15.84 -31.62
N VAL A 872 -20.56 -17.06 -31.38
CA VAL A 872 -20.54 -18.11 -32.39
C VAL A 872 -21.74 -18.00 -33.34
N PRO A 873 -21.62 -18.48 -34.61
CA PRO A 873 -22.75 -18.54 -35.55
C PRO A 873 -23.90 -19.39 -35.01
N VAL A 874 -25.14 -19.03 -35.41
CA VAL A 874 -26.35 -19.76 -35.04
C VAL A 874 -26.26 -21.23 -35.46
N GLY A 875 -26.55 -22.13 -34.51
CA GLY A 875 -26.47 -23.59 -34.72
C GLY A 875 -25.10 -24.20 -34.38
N CYS A 876 -24.09 -23.40 -34.12
CA CYS A 876 -22.78 -23.88 -33.66
C CYS A 876 -22.81 -24.17 -32.15
N ARG A 877 -22.32 -25.36 -31.78
CA ARG A 877 -22.25 -25.75 -30.35
C ARG A 877 -20.98 -25.23 -29.69
N VAL A 878 -21.09 -24.61 -28.52
CA VAL A 878 -19.96 -24.27 -27.67
C VAL A 878 -19.78 -25.34 -26.60
N SER A 879 -18.53 -25.77 -26.35
CA SER A 879 -18.18 -26.76 -25.34
C SER A 879 -16.84 -26.43 -24.72
N CYS A 880 -16.50 -27.10 -23.60
CA CYS A 880 -15.26 -26.91 -22.87
C CYS A 880 -14.47 -28.21 -22.76
N ALA A 881 -13.18 -28.16 -23.11
CA ALA A 881 -12.19 -29.16 -22.77
C ALA A 881 -11.31 -28.60 -21.66
N ALA A 882 -11.34 -29.22 -20.48
CA ALA A 882 -10.64 -28.78 -19.27
C ALA A 882 -10.34 -29.98 -18.40
N ARG A 883 -9.47 -29.82 -17.40
CA ARG A 883 -9.34 -30.80 -16.31
C ARG A 883 -10.66 -30.87 -15.52
N PRO A 884 -10.96 -32.00 -14.86
CA PRO A 884 -12.13 -32.10 -13.97
C PRO A 884 -12.15 -31.01 -12.92
N ASP A 885 -13.34 -30.70 -12.41
CA ASP A 885 -13.52 -29.77 -11.31
C ASP A 885 -12.67 -30.21 -10.11
N SER A 886 -11.98 -29.27 -9.49
CA SER A 886 -11.03 -29.54 -8.41
C SER A 886 -11.12 -28.45 -7.35
N ALA A 887 -10.94 -28.79 -6.07
CA ALA A 887 -10.81 -27.82 -4.99
C ALA A 887 -9.44 -27.12 -5.00
N PRO A 888 -8.27 -27.81 -5.04
CA PRO A 888 -6.98 -27.19 -5.28
C PRO A 888 -6.85 -26.78 -6.75
N SER A 889 -6.03 -25.74 -7.00
CA SER A 889 -5.78 -25.24 -8.37
C SER A 889 -5.16 -26.29 -9.29
N ALA A 890 -4.22 -27.13 -8.78
CA ALA A 890 -3.52 -28.16 -9.54
C ALA A 890 -3.11 -29.35 -8.68
N GLY A 891 -2.87 -30.50 -9.34
CA GLY A 891 -2.27 -31.70 -8.72
C GLY A 891 -0.75 -31.60 -8.61
N CYS A 892 -0.13 -32.36 -7.68
CA CYS A 892 1.32 -32.37 -7.45
C CYS A 892 2.05 -33.59 -8.03
N ARG A 893 1.34 -34.56 -8.61
CA ARG A 893 1.94 -35.79 -9.14
C ARG A 893 2.21 -35.62 -10.64
N ARG A 894 3.49 -35.67 -11.05
CA ARG A 894 3.89 -35.50 -12.46
C ARG A 894 3.23 -36.52 -13.40
N ALA A 895 3.08 -37.78 -13.00
CA ALA A 895 2.43 -38.79 -13.84
C ALA A 895 0.93 -38.45 -14.06
N ALA A 896 0.20 -38.11 -12.99
CA ALA A 896 -1.20 -37.72 -13.11
C ALA A 896 -1.35 -36.44 -13.96
N HIS A 897 -0.45 -35.48 -13.80
CA HIS A 897 -0.42 -34.26 -14.62
C HIS A 897 -0.26 -34.59 -16.12
N ALA A 898 0.64 -35.53 -16.46
CA ALA A 898 0.88 -35.96 -17.84
C ALA A 898 -0.36 -36.67 -18.43
N GLU A 899 -0.98 -37.56 -17.66
CA GLU A 899 -2.22 -38.27 -18.05
C GLU A 899 -3.37 -37.29 -18.28
N GLU A 900 -3.58 -36.34 -17.35
CA GLU A 900 -4.57 -35.28 -17.47
C GLU A 900 -4.33 -34.38 -18.69
N GLN A 901 -3.07 -34.03 -18.97
CA GLN A 901 -2.70 -33.24 -20.13
C GLN A 901 -3.03 -33.97 -21.43
N GLN A 902 -2.72 -35.28 -21.53
CA GLN A 902 -3.07 -36.09 -22.71
C GLN A 902 -4.59 -36.18 -22.88
N ALA A 903 -5.32 -36.43 -21.79
CA ALA A 903 -6.77 -36.49 -21.79
C ALA A 903 -7.40 -35.17 -22.27
N LEU A 904 -6.86 -34.03 -21.80
CA LEU A 904 -7.28 -32.70 -22.20
C LEU A 904 -7.09 -32.47 -23.71
N LEU A 905 -5.89 -32.76 -24.25
CA LEU A 905 -5.60 -32.63 -25.69
C LEU A 905 -6.51 -33.52 -26.52
N ALA A 906 -6.74 -34.77 -26.08
CA ALA A 906 -7.66 -35.69 -26.74
C ALA A 906 -9.11 -35.18 -26.73
N ALA A 907 -9.59 -34.61 -25.60
CA ALA A 907 -10.95 -34.05 -25.50
C ALA A 907 -11.14 -32.83 -26.41
N ALA A 908 -10.11 -32.01 -26.57
CA ALA A 908 -10.16 -30.83 -27.44
C ALA A 908 -10.21 -31.20 -28.95
N LEU A 909 -9.38 -32.17 -29.36
CA LEU A 909 -9.09 -32.42 -30.77
C LEU A 909 -9.86 -33.62 -31.38
N ARG A 910 -10.27 -34.62 -30.56
CA ARG A 910 -10.93 -35.86 -31.03
C ARG A 910 -12.44 -35.84 -30.80
N GLY A 911 -13.19 -36.67 -31.56
CA GLY A 911 -14.61 -36.86 -31.35
C GLY A 911 -15.50 -36.07 -32.31
N LEU A 912 -15.04 -35.77 -33.52
CA LEU A 912 -15.91 -35.55 -34.67
C LEU A 912 -16.38 -36.95 -35.15
N ALA A 913 -17.65 -37.24 -34.93
CA ALA A 913 -18.29 -38.51 -35.39
C ALA A 913 -18.33 -38.59 -36.90
#